data_09da84cd6f83d146dc5becfa53d9aea2
#
_entry.id   09da84cd6f83d146dc5becfa53d9aea2
#
_cell.length_a   1.000
_cell.length_b   1.000
_cell.length_c   1.000
_cell.angle_alpha   90.00
_cell.angle_beta   90.00
_cell.angle_gamma   90.00
#
_symmetry.space_group_name_H-M   'P 1'
#
loop_
_entity.id
_entity.type
_entity.pdbx_description
1 polymer ?
#
loop_
_entity_poly.entity_id
_entity_poly.type
_entity_poly.pdbx_seq_one_letter_code
_entity_poly.pdbx_strand_id
1 'polypeptide(L)'
;MSKKIKRLSNRRVSKNAKFFGFFLLIATGLLILIMGLRLLQIATLKRVNSHNLTTATRQAFMQEQMVAATRGRIFSTDGEVLADNSTVYDLYAVLDKNQFDGKKPKYVQDKKETAKKLSSVIDLSEDDILKRLDSNKLQVEFGTAGKGLNIDQYNKIKAMKLTGVGFIPQPARYYPNNRMASHIIGLTNSITNAFGKNTLNGILGIEDTRNKSLKGKDGVKDYLGNQVSQGQNQVKNGDNVTLTLDEKLQTTLENRMDVMFDGTKAKSATAVLMDSKTGKILAATQRPNFDPNSQDGLKDNWVNLLNQSTFEPGSTMKTITLAAAIQEGKWHPNDTYQSGSLNIDGGRIVDAFGQNEGVLTYREGYWRSSNVAFAHVEQSLGATTWKKYIDRFHFLEPTHSDLPNEASGSISFQQAIDQANTAYGQAINVTTLQLLQAYSAIANNGKEVKPYLVEKVADSKTGKTLYQGKTTTVGQPITAATAKEVRKYMTDVVNQETGTAKQYDLRDAGYQISAKTGTAQISENGRYLDGLNNDIHSVMTIVPEENPRFIMYVAVRQPKVFPDPNIQLTLNKVFRPVMLQALNDSKSAVKSKTNEVKLPQVTGQSIDDARGKLEKAGLRVAVVGSTGRVKTQSVSAGSYALKDQLIILKANGKTLLPNMDGWSLAEAQRYANETGFNLKTDGTGFITKQSMEAGQEVNGQSVVSVELKEKE
;
A
#
# COMPACT_ATOMS: atom_id res chain seq x y z
N MET A 1 32.68 -99.91 36.44
CA MET A 1 32.43 -98.91 37.48
C MET A 1 31.01 -98.32 37.34
N SER A 2 30.09 -98.81 38.19
CA SER A 2 28.67 -98.54 38.16
C SER A 2 28.38 -97.24 38.91
N LYS A 3 27.77 -96.18 38.33
CA LYS A 3 27.26 -95.03 39.04
C LYS A 3 25.77 -95.22 39.28
N LYS A 4 25.41 -95.41 40.55
CA LYS A 4 24.02 -95.45 41.07
C LYS A 4 23.27 -94.12 40.80
N ILE A 5 22.18 -94.19 40.08
CA ILE A 5 21.23 -93.09 39.96
C ILE A 5 20.38 -93.17 41.21
N LYS A 6 20.40 -92.12 42.06
CA LYS A 6 19.50 -91.91 43.21
C LYS A 6 18.13 -91.58 42.69
N ARG A 7 17.14 -92.40 42.89
CA ARG A 7 15.70 -92.07 42.75
C ARG A 7 15.30 -91.01 43.78
N LEU A 8 14.87 -89.82 43.28
CA LEU A 8 14.25 -88.85 44.10
C LEU A 8 12.87 -89.36 44.55
N SER A 9 12.62 -89.45 45.86
CA SER A 9 11.42 -89.91 46.49
C SER A 9 10.26 -88.96 46.19
N ASN A 10 9.14 -89.46 45.74
CA ASN A 10 7.89 -88.75 45.63
C ASN A 10 7.43 -88.23 47.01
N ARG A 11 7.77 -86.99 47.31
CA ARG A 11 7.10 -86.29 48.43
C ARG A 11 5.63 -86.12 48.08
N ARG A 12 4.73 -86.83 48.78
CA ARG A 12 3.25 -86.59 48.71
C ARG A 12 2.99 -85.17 49.17
N VAL A 13 2.57 -84.33 48.19
CA VAL A 13 2.12 -82.98 48.46
C VAL A 13 0.92 -83.06 49.40
N SER A 14 0.95 -82.36 50.52
CA SER A 14 -0.13 -82.39 51.50
C SER A 14 -1.45 -81.94 50.91
N LYS A 15 -2.59 -82.47 51.38
CA LYS A 15 -3.91 -82.09 50.88
C LYS A 15 -4.13 -80.59 50.90
N ASN A 16 -3.60 -79.89 51.91
CA ASN A 16 -3.67 -78.43 52.04
C ASN A 16 -2.86 -77.70 50.97
N ALA A 17 -1.70 -78.21 50.53
CA ALA A 17 -0.91 -77.60 49.46
C ALA A 17 -1.56 -77.79 48.09
N LYS A 18 -2.27 -78.89 47.85
CA LYS A 18 -3.10 -79.08 46.64
C LYS A 18 -4.33 -78.16 46.62
N PHE A 19 -5.00 -77.98 47.75
CA PHE A 19 -6.12 -77.07 47.89
C PHE A 19 -5.68 -75.60 47.72
N PHE A 20 -4.56 -75.19 48.29
CA PHE A 20 -4.01 -73.87 48.12
C PHE A 20 -3.59 -73.64 46.66
N GLY A 21 -2.93 -74.59 46.01
CA GLY A 21 -2.60 -74.51 44.60
C GLY A 21 -3.80 -74.38 43.66
N PHE A 22 -4.90 -75.14 43.99
CA PHE A 22 -6.13 -75.04 43.26
C PHE A 22 -6.83 -73.66 43.45
N PHE A 23 -6.81 -73.17 44.71
CA PHE A 23 -7.34 -71.82 45.02
C PHE A 23 -6.55 -70.73 44.32
N LEU A 24 -5.24 -70.84 44.26
CA LEU A 24 -4.36 -69.91 43.56
C LEU A 24 -4.62 -69.91 42.05
N LEU A 25 -4.87 -71.08 41.46
CA LEU A 25 -5.22 -71.23 40.05
C LEU A 25 -6.58 -70.59 39.73
N ILE A 26 -7.58 -70.75 40.60
CA ILE A 26 -8.89 -70.12 40.44
C ILE A 26 -8.75 -68.58 40.59
N ALA A 27 -8.01 -68.12 41.60
CA ALA A 27 -7.76 -66.70 41.84
C ALA A 27 -7.06 -66.04 40.65
N THR A 28 -6.03 -66.69 40.10
CA THR A 28 -5.32 -66.21 38.92
C THR A 28 -6.20 -66.22 37.68
N GLY A 29 -7.00 -67.27 37.49
CA GLY A 29 -7.98 -67.40 36.41
C GLY A 29 -9.04 -66.28 36.45
N LEU A 30 -9.55 -65.98 37.68
CA LEU A 30 -10.49 -64.91 37.94
C LEU A 30 -9.88 -63.54 37.65
N LEU A 31 -8.62 -63.32 38.03
CA LEU A 31 -7.88 -62.09 37.79
C LEU A 31 -7.64 -61.87 36.29
N ILE A 32 -7.28 -62.92 35.53
CA ILE A 32 -7.14 -62.90 34.10
C ILE A 32 -8.48 -62.62 33.42
N LEU A 33 -9.57 -63.22 33.92
CA LEU A 33 -10.93 -62.95 33.39
C LEU A 33 -11.32 -61.51 33.62
N ILE A 34 -11.11 -60.95 34.84
CA ILE A 34 -11.39 -59.54 35.17
C ILE A 34 -10.56 -58.60 34.27
N MET A 35 -9.27 -58.88 34.09
CA MET A 35 -8.42 -58.12 33.15
C MET A 35 -8.92 -58.22 31.70
N GLY A 36 -9.30 -59.41 31.25
CA GLY A 36 -9.85 -59.64 29.92
C GLY A 36 -11.17 -58.85 29.72
N LEU A 37 -12.10 -58.93 30.67
CA LEU A 37 -13.34 -58.18 30.65
C LEU A 37 -13.07 -56.65 30.66
N ARG A 38 -12.09 -56.19 31.46
CA ARG A 38 -11.72 -54.78 31.46
C ARG A 38 -11.10 -54.30 30.14
N LEU A 39 -10.25 -55.11 29.53
CA LEU A 39 -9.67 -54.85 28.21
C LEU A 39 -10.76 -54.83 27.15
N LEU A 40 -11.72 -55.77 27.18
CA LEU A 40 -12.87 -55.80 26.26
C LEU A 40 -13.76 -54.57 26.43
N GLN A 41 -14.02 -54.20 27.67
CA GLN A 41 -14.75 -52.96 28.00
C GLN A 41 -14.04 -51.71 27.45
N ILE A 42 -12.74 -51.62 27.60
CA ILE A 42 -11.94 -50.51 27.08
C ILE A 42 -11.95 -50.51 25.54
N ALA A 43 -11.81 -51.66 24.92
CA ALA A 43 -11.81 -51.82 23.46
C ALA A 43 -13.16 -51.48 22.82
N THR A 44 -14.28 -51.85 23.47
CA THR A 44 -15.63 -51.61 22.97
C THR A 44 -16.16 -50.23 23.28
N LEU A 45 -16.00 -49.76 24.51
CA LEU A 45 -16.52 -48.47 24.97
C LEU A 45 -15.56 -47.30 24.65
N LYS A 46 -14.31 -47.60 24.34
CA LYS A 46 -13.26 -46.61 24.03
C LYS A 46 -13.16 -45.50 25.09
N ARG A 47 -13.46 -45.82 26.37
CA ARG A 47 -13.44 -44.89 27.53
C ARG A 47 -12.71 -45.50 28.72
N VAL A 48 -11.86 -44.71 29.39
CA VAL A 48 -11.21 -45.03 30.64
C VAL A 48 -11.38 -43.84 31.58
N ASN A 49 -11.95 -44.09 32.77
CA ASN A 49 -12.14 -43.07 33.82
C ASN A 49 -12.72 -41.75 33.29
N SER A 50 -13.86 -41.80 32.62
CA SER A 50 -14.54 -40.65 31.97
C SER A 50 -13.82 -40.04 30.77
N HIS A 51 -12.60 -40.44 30.46
CA HIS A 51 -11.87 -39.94 29.28
C HIS A 51 -12.12 -40.79 28.02
N ASN A 52 -12.47 -40.13 26.95
CA ASN A 52 -12.67 -40.78 25.64
C ASN A 52 -11.31 -41.06 25.01
N LEU A 53 -10.90 -42.34 24.92
CA LEU A 53 -9.62 -42.75 24.36
C LEU A 53 -9.48 -42.39 22.88
N THR A 54 -10.57 -42.34 22.13
CA THR A 54 -10.53 -41.93 20.72
C THR A 54 -10.12 -40.47 20.60
N THR A 55 -10.60 -39.63 21.55
CA THR A 55 -10.22 -38.19 21.57
C THR A 55 -8.78 -38.01 22.06
N ALA A 56 -8.39 -38.76 23.10
CA ALA A 56 -7.01 -38.71 23.64
C ALA A 56 -5.99 -39.27 22.65
N THR A 57 -6.29 -40.36 21.96
CA THR A 57 -5.45 -40.93 20.90
C THR A 57 -5.38 -39.96 19.70
N ARG A 58 -6.51 -39.36 19.31
CA ARG A 58 -6.50 -38.26 18.34
C ARG A 58 -5.59 -37.12 18.75
N GLN A 59 -5.67 -36.66 20.00
CA GLN A 59 -4.81 -35.57 20.49
C GLN A 59 -3.33 -35.96 20.60
N ALA A 60 -3.01 -37.20 20.96
CA ALA A 60 -1.63 -37.70 21.11
C ALA A 60 -0.97 -38.05 19.77
N PHE A 61 -1.72 -38.52 18.77
CA PHE A 61 -1.20 -38.93 17.45
C PHE A 61 -1.49 -37.94 16.33
N MET A 62 -2.40 -36.96 16.52
CA MET A 62 -2.56 -35.86 15.59
C MET A 62 -1.56 -34.75 15.97
N GLN A 63 -0.38 -34.77 15.39
CA GLN A 63 0.30 -33.52 15.11
C GLN A 63 -0.56 -32.76 14.10
N GLU A 64 -1.45 -31.90 14.60
CA GLU A 64 -2.23 -31.00 13.77
C GLU A 64 -1.25 -30.13 12.99
N GLN A 65 -1.13 -30.36 11.69
CA GLN A 65 -0.31 -29.53 10.84
C GLN A 65 -1.14 -28.33 10.41
N MET A 66 -0.75 -27.16 10.91
CA MET A 66 -1.36 -25.91 10.47
C MET A 66 -1.11 -25.68 8.98
N VAL A 67 -2.15 -25.35 8.25
CA VAL A 67 -2.10 -24.86 6.87
C VAL A 67 -2.36 -23.36 6.91
N ALA A 68 -1.33 -22.58 6.60
CA ALA A 68 -1.44 -21.14 6.57
C ALA A 68 -2.38 -20.68 5.45
N ALA A 69 -3.24 -19.71 5.75
CA ALA A 69 -4.00 -19.00 4.75
C ALA A 69 -3.06 -18.15 3.89
N THR A 70 -3.34 -18.11 2.60
CA THR A 70 -2.67 -17.17 1.69
C THR A 70 -3.29 -15.79 1.87
N ARG A 71 -2.48 -14.75 2.05
CA ARG A 71 -2.96 -13.38 2.17
C ARG A 71 -3.60 -12.92 0.85
N GLY A 72 -4.71 -12.19 0.90
CA GLY A 72 -5.35 -11.61 -0.28
C GLY A 72 -4.44 -10.60 -1.00
N ARG A 73 -4.66 -10.41 -2.28
CA ARG A 73 -3.95 -9.43 -3.12
C ARG A 73 -4.58 -8.06 -3.01
N ILE A 74 -3.78 -7.02 -3.28
CA ILE A 74 -4.27 -5.65 -3.46
C ILE A 74 -4.09 -5.30 -4.93
N PHE A 75 -5.15 -4.75 -5.53
CA PHE A 75 -5.22 -4.37 -6.94
C PHE A 75 -5.52 -2.88 -7.07
N SER A 76 -5.11 -2.27 -8.18
CA SER A 76 -5.62 -0.99 -8.67
C SER A 76 -7.03 -1.14 -9.27
N THR A 77 -7.68 -0.03 -9.62
CA THR A 77 -9.03 -0.06 -10.22
C THR A 77 -9.05 -0.72 -11.60
N ASP A 78 -7.96 -0.68 -12.33
CA ASP A 78 -7.75 -1.33 -13.63
C ASP A 78 -7.26 -2.78 -13.53
N GLY A 79 -7.15 -3.33 -12.31
CA GLY A 79 -6.88 -4.73 -12.05
C GLY A 79 -5.40 -5.11 -11.97
N GLU A 80 -4.50 -4.14 -11.98
CA GLU A 80 -3.08 -4.37 -11.81
C GLU A 80 -2.72 -4.71 -10.36
N VAL A 81 -1.73 -5.57 -10.17
CA VAL A 81 -1.33 -6.03 -8.82
C VAL A 81 -0.46 -4.98 -8.16
N LEU A 82 -0.94 -4.42 -7.04
CA LEU A 82 -0.19 -3.49 -6.20
C LEU A 82 0.52 -4.18 -5.03
N ALA A 83 -0.02 -5.29 -4.53
CA ALA A 83 0.64 -6.13 -3.52
C ALA A 83 0.27 -7.61 -3.70
N ASP A 84 1.27 -8.47 -3.71
CA ASP A 84 1.13 -9.93 -3.85
C ASP A 84 1.90 -10.67 -2.76
N ASN A 85 1.74 -11.99 -2.74
CA ASN A 85 2.47 -12.86 -1.84
C ASN A 85 3.78 -13.33 -2.48
N SER A 86 4.81 -13.47 -1.66
CA SER A 86 6.11 -13.99 -2.05
C SER A 86 6.64 -14.94 -0.98
N THR A 87 7.79 -15.51 -1.24
CA THR A 87 8.53 -16.32 -0.29
C THR A 87 9.94 -15.80 -0.20
N VAL A 88 10.40 -15.55 1.03
CA VAL A 88 11.80 -15.29 1.34
C VAL A 88 12.36 -16.45 2.14
N TYR A 89 13.66 -16.49 2.34
CA TYR A 89 14.32 -17.64 2.90
C TYR A 89 15.23 -17.22 4.05
N ASP A 90 15.09 -17.89 5.20
CA ASP A 90 16.02 -17.75 6.32
C ASP A 90 17.12 -18.80 6.19
N LEU A 91 18.37 -18.33 6.18
CA LEU A 91 19.56 -19.15 6.04
C LEU A 91 20.00 -19.71 7.38
N TYR A 92 20.29 -21.02 7.42
CA TYR A 92 20.90 -21.66 8.57
C TYR A 92 22.03 -22.61 8.16
N ALA A 93 22.90 -22.93 9.09
CA ALA A 93 23.94 -23.93 8.90
C ALA A 93 23.91 -24.96 10.03
N VAL A 94 23.95 -26.24 9.67
CA VAL A 94 24.02 -27.40 10.58
C VAL A 94 25.47 -27.63 10.95
N LEU A 95 25.77 -27.66 12.23
CA LEU A 95 27.12 -27.93 12.79
C LEU A 95 27.21 -29.28 13.50
N ASP A 96 26.07 -29.94 13.75
CA ASP A 96 25.99 -31.25 14.40
C ASP A 96 26.62 -32.33 13.49
N LYS A 97 27.77 -32.81 13.92
CA LYS A 97 28.55 -33.83 13.19
C LYS A 97 27.85 -35.21 13.11
N ASN A 98 26.78 -35.42 13.85
CA ASN A 98 25.97 -36.64 13.81
C ASN A 98 24.90 -36.65 12.74
N GLN A 99 24.73 -35.52 12.00
CA GLN A 99 23.73 -35.39 10.95
C GLN A 99 24.25 -35.99 9.63
N PHE A 100 23.62 -37.10 9.20
CA PHE A 100 23.95 -37.84 7.96
C PHE A 100 22.67 -38.16 7.16
N ASP A 101 22.82 -38.29 5.84
CA ASP A 101 21.86 -38.89 4.93
C ASP A 101 22.49 -40.14 4.31
N GLY A 102 22.22 -41.31 4.89
CA GLY A 102 22.98 -42.51 4.64
C GLY A 102 24.44 -42.31 5.07
N LYS A 103 25.39 -42.38 4.10
CA LYS A 103 26.80 -42.11 4.35
C LYS A 103 27.26 -40.67 4.09
N LYS A 104 26.35 -39.80 3.63
CA LYS A 104 26.69 -38.40 3.26
C LYS A 104 26.49 -37.48 4.45
N PRO A 105 27.47 -36.65 4.87
CA PRO A 105 27.33 -35.69 5.94
C PRO A 105 26.35 -34.60 5.54
N LYS A 106 25.50 -34.20 6.49
CA LYS A 106 24.54 -33.07 6.36
C LYS A 106 24.95 -31.88 7.24
N TYR A 107 26.19 -31.75 7.61
CA TYR A 107 26.74 -30.64 8.38
C TYR A 107 27.85 -29.92 7.62
N VAL A 108 28.17 -28.70 8.00
CA VAL A 108 29.23 -27.88 7.40
C VAL A 108 30.58 -28.56 7.66
N GLN A 109 31.25 -29.03 6.58
CA GLN A 109 32.54 -29.66 6.66
C GLN A 109 33.70 -28.67 6.57
N ASP A 110 33.69 -27.82 5.55
CA ASP A 110 34.66 -26.74 5.38
C ASP A 110 34.01 -25.37 5.77
N LYS A 111 34.35 -24.95 6.99
CA LYS A 111 33.81 -23.70 7.56
C LYS A 111 34.39 -22.49 6.88
N LYS A 112 35.68 -22.48 6.49
CA LYS A 112 36.33 -21.34 5.84
C LYS A 112 35.78 -21.12 4.43
N GLU A 113 35.72 -22.19 3.63
CA GLU A 113 35.14 -22.11 2.28
C GLU A 113 33.68 -21.69 2.35
N THR A 114 32.91 -22.23 3.30
CA THR A 114 31.50 -21.85 3.51
C THR A 114 31.38 -20.37 3.90
N ALA A 115 32.22 -19.87 4.81
CA ALA A 115 32.20 -18.45 5.22
C ALA A 115 32.52 -17.53 4.04
N LYS A 116 33.59 -17.83 3.30
CA LYS A 116 34.02 -17.06 2.12
C LYS A 116 32.91 -17.00 1.04
N LYS A 117 32.26 -18.13 0.76
CA LYS A 117 31.18 -18.18 -0.25
C LYS A 117 29.92 -17.45 0.21
N LEU A 118 29.52 -17.60 1.47
CA LEU A 118 28.33 -16.92 1.99
C LEU A 118 28.53 -15.40 2.07
N SER A 119 29.72 -14.91 2.45
CA SER A 119 30.01 -13.46 2.52
C SER A 119 29.91 -12.76 1.16
N SER A 120 29.98 -13.49 0.05
CA SER A 120 29.76 -12.91 -1.30
C SER A 120 28.28 -12.66 -1.64
N VAL A 121 27.33 -13.12 -0.81
CA VAL A 121 25.89 -13.04 -1.09
C VAL A 121 25.12 -12.38 0.02
N ILE A 122 25.50 -12.61 1.29
CA ILE A 122 24.82 -11.98 2.45
C ILE A 122 25.68 -10.85 2.98
N ASP A 123 25.03 -9.82 3.55
CA ASP A 123 25.71 -8.64 4.13
C ASP A 123 26.28 -8.97 5.52
N LEU A 124 27.29 -9.85 5.55
CA LEU A 124 28.02 -10.24 6.75
C LEU A 124 29.46 -10.57 6.38
N SER A 125 30.42 -10.11 7.19
CA SER A 125 31.83 -10.36 6.94
C SER A 125 32.18 -11.86 7.02
N GLU A 126 33.19 -12.29 6.25
CA GLU A 126 33.71 -13.67 6.29
C GLU A 126 34.07 -14.10 7.71
N ASP A 127 34.72 -13.21 8.47
CA ASP A 127 35.14 -13.45 9.86
C ASP A 127 33.94 -13.64 10.81
N ASP A 128 32.89 -12.85 10.65
CA ASP A 128 31.69 -12.99 11.50
C ASP A 128 30.88 -14.24 11.15
N ILE A 129 30.86 -14.63 9.88
CA ILE A 129 30.28 -15.91 9.46
C ILE A 129 31.11 -17.05 10.05
N LEU A 130 32.43 -17.01 9.95
CA LEU A 130 33.33 -18.02 10.47
C LEU A 130 33.18 -18.17 12.00
N LYS A 131 33.15 -17.07 12.76
CA LYS A 131 32.87 -17.08 14.21
C LYS A 131 31.57 -17.82 14.55
N ARG A 132 30.51 -17.63 13.77
CA ARG A 132 29.24 -18.34 13.96
C ARG A 132 29.36 -19.83 13.66
N LEU A 133 30.04 -20.18 12.58
CA LEU A 133 30.30 -21.57 12.20
C LEU A 133 31.24 -22.32 13.20
N ASP A 134 32.08 -21.59 13.94
CA ASP A 134 32.98 -22.13 14.96
C ASP A 134 32.33 -22.30 16.33
N SER A 135 31.08 -21.92 16.48
CA SER A 135 30.35 -22.05 17.74
C SER A 135 30.08 -23.52 18.09
N ASN A 136 29.94 -23.82 19.41
CA ASN A 136 29.59 -25.15 19.91
C ASN A 136 28.09 -25.49 19.82
N LYS A 137 27.35 -24.82 18.94
CA LYS A 137 25.91 -25.06 18.71
C LYS A 137 25.73 -26.19 17.69
N LEU A 138 24.58 -26.85 17.72
CA LEU A 138 24.23 -27.88 16.73
C LEU A 138 23.79 -27.25 15.40
N GLN A 139 23.26 -26.03 15.44
CA GLN A 139 22.83 -25.25 14.29
C GLN A 139 23.04 -23.76 14.58
N VAL A 140 23.33 -22.99 13.55
CA VAL A 140 23.49 -21.53 13.63
C VAL A 140 22.69 -20.83 12.54
N GLU A 141 22.24 -19.61 12.87
CA GLU A 141 21.65 -18.64 11.94
C GLU A 141 22.60 -17.43 11.79
N PHE A 142 22.41 -16.66 10.72
CA PHE A 142 23.32 -15.55 10.38
C PHE A 142 22.78 -14.17 10.76
N GLY A 143 21.84 -14.13 11.74
CA GLY A 143 21.23 -12.87 12.20
C GLY A 143 20.38 -12.23 11.11
N THR A 144 20.32 -10.88 11.10
CA THR A 144 19.55 -10.13 10.09
C THR A 144 20.06 -10.38 8.67
N ALA A 145 21.36 -10.53 8.47
CA ALA A 145 21.97 -10.77 7.16
C ALA A 145 21.59 -12.13 6.52
N GLY A 146 21.21 -13.12 7.37
CA GLY A 146 20.76 -14.43 6.90
C GLY A 146 19.25 -14.59 6.85
N LYS A 147 18.48 -13.56 7.20
CA LYS A 147 17.00 -13.61 7.21
C LYS A 147 16.42 -12.87 6.01
N GLY A 148 15.30 -13.39 5.53
CA GLY A 148 14.54 -12.73 4.47
C GLY A 148 15.26 -12.71 3.11
N LEU A 149 16.13 -13.66 2.83
CA LEU A 149 16.83 -13.74 1.54
C LEU A 149 15.85 -13.86 0.40
N ASN A 150 16.00 -13.03 -0.62
CA ASN A 150 15.19 -13.09 -1.82
C ASN A 150 15.52 -14.31 -2.68
N ILE A 151 14.72 -14.56 -3.71
CA ILE A 151 14.86 -15.73 -4.58
C ILE A 151 16.22 -15.78 -5.30
N ASP A 152 16.81 -14.63 -5.63
CA ASP A 152 18.10 -14.56 -6.31
C ASP A 152 19.24 -14.92 -5.37
N GLN A 153 19.22 -14.40 -4.14
CA GLN A 153 20.19 -14.77 -3.09
C GLN A 153 20.08 -16.26 -2.75
N TYR A 154 18.84 -16.75 -2.58
CA TYR A 154 18.58 -18.19 -2.39
C TYR A 154 19.16 -19.02 -3.52
N ASN A 155 18.90 -18.67 -4.77
CA ASN A 155 19.40 -19.41 -5.92
C ASN A 155 20.94 -19.36 -6.02
N LYS A 156 21.55 -18.21 -5.76
CA LYS A 156 23.02 -18.06 -5.72
C LYS A 156 23.64 -18.99 -4.68
N ILE A 157 23.16 -18.97 -3.44
CA ILE A 157 23.71 -19.83 -2.37
C ILE A 157 23.43 -21.31 -2.66
N LYS A 158 22.25 -21.66 -3.15
CA LYS A 158 21.88 -23.03 -3.52
C LYS A 158 22.76 -23.60 -4.63
N ALA A 159 23.12 -22.77 -5.62
CA ALA A 159 24.02 -23.13 -6.70
C ALA A 159 25.45 -23.45 -6.21
N MET A 160 25.87 -22.93 -5.07
CA MET A 160 27.18 -23.20 -4.45
C MET A 160 27.28 -24.60 -3.84
N LYS A 161 26.13 -25.30 -3.69
CA LYS A 161 26.04 -26.69 -3.17
C LYS A 161 26.79 -26.91 -1.85
N LEU A 162 26.68 -25.94 -0.93
CA LEU A 162 27.32 -25.96 0.38
C LEU A 162 26.71 -27.05 1.28
N THR A 163 27.50 -28.00 1.70
CA THR A 163 27.05 -29.10 2.60
C THR A 163 26.72 -28.52 3.97
N GLY A 164 25.57 -28.89 4.56
CA GLY A 164 25.13 -28.43 5.87
C GLY A 164 24.47 -27.05 5.87
N VAL A 165 24.41 -26.37 4.73
CA VAL A 165 23.66 -25.08 4.60
C VAL A 165 22.27 -25.40 4.12
N GLY A 166 21.28 -24.81 4.81
CA GLY A 166 19.86 -25.01 4.54
C GLY A 166 19.07 -23.71 4.61
N PHE A 167 17.78 -23.79 4.20
CA PHE A 167 16.88 -22.65 4.13
C PHE A 167 15.53 -23.00 4.74
N ILE A 168 14.98 -22.05 5.46
CA ILE A 168 13.61 -22.10 5.98
C ILE A 168 12.77 -21.09 5.17
N PRO A 169 11.79 -21.56 4.36
CA PRO A 169 10.92 -20.64 3.63
C PRO A 169 10.02 -19.88 4.59
N GLN A 170 9.91 -18.56 4.38
CA GLN A 170 9.09 -17.65 5.15
C GLN A 170 8.09 -16.92 4.23
N PRO A 171 6.84 -16.71 4.68
CA PRO A 171 5.92 -15.90 3.92
C PRO A 171 6.40 -14.45 3.89
N ALA A 172 6.35 -13.84 2.72
CA ALA A 172 6.68 -12.44 2.50
C ALA A 172 5.60 -11.76 1.67
N ARG A 173 5.60 -10.43 1.73
CA ARG A 173 4.78 -9.58 0.86
C ARG A 173 5.67 -8.99 -0.22
N TYR A 174 5.14 -8.88 -1.42
CA TYR A 174 5.84 -8.31 -2.57
C TYR A 174 5.01 -7.18 -3.17
N TYR A 175 5.65 -6.06 -3.42
CA TYR A 175 5.07 -4.86 -3.99
C TYR A 175 5.74 -4.59 -5.35
N PRO A 176 5.09 -4.99 -6.47
CA PRO A 176 5.72 -4.97 -7.81
C PRO A 176 6.19 -3.59 -8.24
N ASN A 177 5.50 -2.55 -7.78
CA ASN A 177 5.77 -1.16 -8.17
C ASN A 177 6.65 -0.41 -7.14
N ASN A 178 7.40 -1.15 -6.29
CA ASN A 178 8.34 -0.61 -5.31
C ASN A 178 7.73 0.53 -4.46
N ARG A 179 8.23 1.76 -4.60
CA ARG A 179 7.86 2.93 -3.78
C ARG A 179 6.47 3.52 -4.11
N MET A 180 5.81 3.05 -5.18
CA MET A 180 4.52 3.59 -5.64
C MET A 180 3.46 3.51 -4.55
N ALA A 181 2.84 4.64 -4.21
CA ALA A 181 1.76 4.76 -3.23
C ALA A 181 2.05 4.03 -1.90
N SER A 182 3.33 3.95 -1.48
CA SER A 182 3.77 3.10 -0.36
C SER A 182 3.03 3.39 0.94
N HIS A 183 2.74 4.66 1.25
CA HIS A 183 1.98 5.03 2.46
C HIS A 183 0.48 4.71 2.37
N ILE A 184 -0.05 4.56 1.15
CA ILE A 184 -1.45 4.18 0.92
C ILE A 184 -1.59 2.67 0.95
N ILE A 185 -0.82 1.96 0.13
CA ILE A 185 -0.83 0.49 0.10
C ILE A 185 -0.42 -0.04 1.47
N GLY A 186 0.66 0.51 2.02
CA GLY A 186 1.15 0.17 3.34
C GLY A 186 2.17 -0.95 3.36
N LEU A 187 2.30 -1.58 4.51
CA LEU A 187 3.36 -2.54 4.80
C LEU A 187 2.83 -3.66 5.69
N THR A 188 3.40 -4.85 5.53
CA THR A 188 3.22 -5.98 6.43
C THR A 188 4.49 -6.27 7.22
N ASN A 189 4.33 -6.80 8.43
CA ASN A 189 5.41 -7.47 9.15
C ASN A 189 5.12 -8.97 9.32
N SER A 190 6.16 -9.72 9.64
CA SER A 190 6.03 -11.12 10.00
C SER A 190 5.78 -11.26 11.50
N ILE A 191 4.74 -11.99 11.89
CA ILE A 191 4.45 -12.33 13.28
C ILE A 191 4.37 -13.85 13.44
N THR A 192 4.88 -14.36 14.56
CA THR A 192 4.78 -15.79 14.88
C THR A 192 3.42 -16.07 15.51
N ASN A 193 2.66 -16.99 14.92
CA ASN A 193 1.35 -17.40 15.45
C ASN A 193 1.48 -18.40 16.61
N ALA A 194 0.33 -18.80 17.18
CA ALA A 194 0.27 -19.75 18.29
C ALA A 194 0.87 -21.13 17.97
N PHE A 195 1.09 -21.48 16.71
CA PHE A 195 1.67 -22.73 16.25
C PHE A 195 3.19 -22.61 15.94
N GLY A 196 3.82 -21.47 16.30
CA GLY A 196 5.23 -21.22 16.05
C GLY A 196 5.57 -20.94 14.57
N LYS A 197 4.57 -20.63 13.73
CA LYS A 197 4.77 -20.32 12.31
C LYS A 197 4.62 -18.84 12.04
N ASN A 198 5.42 -18.32 11.14
CA ASN A 198 5.36 -16.93 10.71
C ASN A 198 4.17 -16.71 9.77
N THR A 199 3.44 -15.64 10.02
CA THR A 199 2.31 -15.14 9.22
C THR A 199 2.44 -13.65 9.01
N LEU A 200 1.87 -13.13 7.91
CA LEU A 200 1.90 -11.71 7.60
C LEU A 200 0.79 -10.95 8.32
N ASN A 201 1.15 -9.80 8.91
CA ASN A 201 0.23 -8.88 9.55
C ASN A 201 0.43 -7.47 8.99
N GLY A 202 -0.66 -6.79 8.58
CA GLY A 202 -0.61 -5.40 8.13
C GLY A 202 -0.28 -4.45 9.28
N ILE A 203 0.55 -3.45 9.03
CA ILE A 203 1.00 -2.47 10.03
C ILE A 203 0.90 -1.02 9.58
N LEU A 204 0.74 -0.77 8.28
CA LEU A 204 0.54 0.56 7.69
C LEU A 204 -0.47 0.51 6.55
N GLY A 205 -1.12 1.64 6.26
CA GLY A 205 -1.97 1.84 5.09
C GLY A 205 -3.14 0.86 4.98
N ILE A 206 -3.49 0.47 3.76
CA ILE A 206 -4.55 -0.49 3.45
C ILE A 206 -4.22 -1.91 3.97
N GLU A 207 -2.93 -2.27 3.97
CA GLU A 207 -2.50 -3.54 4.55
C GLU A 207 -2.92 -3.67 6.02
N ASP A 208 -2.91 -2.55 6.78
CA ASP A 208 -3.37 -2.50 8.17
C ASP A 208 -4.90 -2.43 8.27
N THR A 209 -5.53 -1.42 7.67
CA THR A 209 -6.99 -1.20 7.82
C THR A 209 -7.82 -2.35 7.27
N ARG A 210 -7.33 -3.06 6.26
CA ARG A 210 -7.96 -4.24 5.66
C ARG A 210 -7.30 -5.56 6.08
N ASN A 211 -6.45 -5.53 7.13
CA ASN A 211 -5.72 -6.71 7.58
C ASN A 211 -6.63 -7.90 7.87
N LYS A 212 -7.79 -7.69 8.50
CA LYS A 212 -8.77 -8.75 8.81
C LYS A 212 -9.27 -9.47 7.55
N SER A 213 -9.54 -8.73 6.47
CA SER A 213 -9.97 -9.31 5.19
C SER A 213 -8.81 -9.96 4.46
N LEU A 214 -7.66 -9.27 4.39
CA LEU A 214 -6.47 -9.72 3.66
C LEU A 214 -5.82 -10.95 4.28
N LYS A 215 -5.76 -11.06 5.61
CA LYS A 215 -5.04 -12.15 6.30
C LYS A 215 -5.66 -13.53 6.08
N GLY A 216 -6.96 -13.61 5.92
CA GLY A 216 -7.67 -14.88 5.88
C GLY A 216 -7.71 -15.60 7.23
N LYS A 217 -7.97 -16.90 7.21
CA LYS A 217 -8.03 -17.75 8.39
C LYS A 217 -7.25 -19.03 8.14
N ASP A 218 -6.25 -19.29 8.97
CA ASP A 218 -5.48 -20.53 8.94
C ASP A 218 -6.37 -21.73 9.24
N GLY A 219 -6.05 -22.87 8.66
CA GLY A 219 -6.73 -24.13 8.88
C GLY A 219 -5.80 -25.19 9.48
N VAL A 220 -6.35 -26.37 9.75
CA VAL A 220 -5.62 -27.49 10.31
C VAL A 220 -5.84 -28.72 9.43
N LYS A 221 -4.75 -29.45 9.12
CA LYS A 221 -4.81 -30.78 8.49
C LYS A 221 -4.42 -31.86 9.48
N ASP A 222 -5.00 -33.07 9.36
CA ASP A 222 -4.53 -34.22 10.09
C ASP A 222 -3.23 -34.77 9.49
N TYR A 223 -2.58 -35.68 10.23
CA TYR A 223 -1.31 -36.31 9.80
C TYR A 223 -1.45 -37.10 8.48
N LEU A 224 -2.65 -37.50 8.10
CA LEU A 224 -2.94 -38.21 6.86
C LEU A 224 -3.19 -37.29 5.67
N GLY A 225 -3.08 -35.97 5.86
CA GLY A 225 -3.24 -34.96 4.81
C GLY A 225 -4.69 -34.62 4.51
N ASN A 226 -5.67 -35.22 5.24
CA ASN A 226 -7.07 -34.87 5.12
C ASN A 226 -7.36 -33.56 5.87
N GLN A 227 -8.14 -32.67 5.30
CA GLN A 227 -8.64 -31.54 6.08
C GLN A 227 -9.51 -32.09 7.21
N VAL A 228 -9.22 -31.67 8.45
CA VAL A 228 -10.04 -32.06 9.60
C VAL A 228 -11.45 -31.58 9.31
N SER A 229 -12.29 -32.54 8.93
CA SER A 229 -13.67 -32.28 8.54
C SER A 229 -14.46 -31.81 9.75
N GLN A 230 -14.97 -30.66 9.70
CA GLN A 230 -16.22 -30.05 10.12
C GLN A 230 -16.04 -28.61 10.61
N GLY A 231 -16.54 -27.72 9.83
CA GLY A 231 -17.07 -26.40 10.20
C GLY A 231 -16.08 -25.28 10.59
N GLN A 232 -15.09 -25.50 11.44
CA GLN A 232 -14.24 -24.42 11.98
C GLN A 232 -12.76 -24.46 11.58
N ASN A 233 -12.27 -25.55 11.02
CA ASN A 233 -10.84 -25.80 10.79
C ASN A 233 -10.41 -25.80 9.31
N GLN A 234 -11.28 -25.34 8.39
CA GLN A 234 -10.92 -25.18 6.98
C GLN A 234 -10.10 -23.90 6.78
N VAL A 235 -9.03 -24.01 5.99
CA VAL A 235 -8.29 -22.85 5.50
C VAL A 235 -9.24 -21.97 4.70
N LYS A 236 -9.31 -20.68 5.05
CA LYS A 236 -9.94 -19.64 4.24
C LYS A 236 -8.85 -18.63 3.86
N ASN A 237 -8.48 -18.58 2.59
CA ASN A 237 -7.57 -17.54 2.08
C ASN A 237 -8.15 -16.14 2.29
N GLY A 238 -7.28 -15.16 2.37
CA GLY A 238 -7.66 -13.76 2.48
C GLY A 238 -8.41 -13.28 1.25
N ASP A 239 -9.28 -12.30 1.46
CA ASP A 239 -10.06 -11.67 0.42
C ASP A 239 -9.19 -10.66 -0.34
N ASN A 240 -9.43 -10.49 -1.63
CA ASN A 240 -8.74 -9.51 -2.46
C ASN A 240 -9.34 -8.12 -2.27
N VAL A 241 -8.48 -7.11 -2.24
CA VAL A 241 -8.87 -5.69 -2.13
C VAL A 241 -8.55 -4.98 -3.44
N THR A 242 -9.51 -4.27 -4.01
CA THR A 242 -9.30 -3.38 -5.16
C THR A 242 -9.38 -1.95 -4.67
N LEU A 243 -8.37 -1.14 -4.98
CA LEU A 243 -8.32 0.29 -4.66
C LEU A 243 -8.94 1.11 -5.79
N THR A 244 -9.25 2.36 -5.48
CA THR A 244 -9.69 3.36 -6.46
C THR A 244 -8.54 3.94 -7.27
N LEU A 245 -7.29 3.66 -6.89
CA LEU A 245 -6.10 4.13 -7.59
C LEU A 245 -6.05 3.58 -9.02
N ASP A 246 -5.89 4.47 -9.97
CA ASP A 246 -5.58 4.16 -11.36
C ASP A 246 -4.06 4.07 -11.52
N GLU A 247 -3.55 2.93 -11.98
CA GLU A 247 -2.12 2.66 -12.02
C GLU A 247 -1.37 3.60 -12.96
N LYS A 248 -1.97 4.00 -14.07
CA LYS A 248 -1.37 4.90 -15.07
C LYS A 248 -1.27 6.33 -14.52
N LEU A 249 -2.36 6.82 -13.92
CA LEU A 249 -2.37 8.14 -13.28
C LEU A 249 -1.40 8.18 -12.10
N GLN A 250 -1.36 7.11 -11.29
CA GLN A 250 -0.45 6.99 -10.17
C GLN A 250 1.01 7.02 -10.62
N THR A 251 1.37 6.25 -11.66
CA THR A 251 2.73 6.23 -12.21
C THR A 251 3.15 7.61 -12.72
N THR A 252 2.28 8.29 -13.46
CA THR A 252 2.57 9.65 -13.94
C THR A 252 2.78 10.60 -12.76
N LEU A 253 1.92 10.53 -11.74
CA LEU A 253 2.02 11.35 -10.54
C LEU A 253 3.35 11.09 -9.81
N GLU A 254 3.73 9.82 -9.59
CA GLU A 254 4.98 9.45 -8.90
C GLU A 254 6.20 10.05 -9.61
N ASN A 255 6.30 9.86 -10.93
CA ASN A 255 7.44 10.35 -11.71
C ASN A 255 7.54 11.89 -11.66
N ARG A 256 6.41 12.60 -11.76
CA ARG A 256 6.39 14.07 -11.67
C ARG A 256 6.73 14.57 -10.28
N MET A 257 6.29 13.86 -9.27
CA MET A 257 6.62 14.18 -7.88
C MET A 257 8.10 13.94 -7.57
N ASP A 258 8.73 12.90 -8.12
CA ASP A 258 10.18 12.67 -7.98
C ASP A 258 10.97 13.83 -8.58
N VAL A 259 10.67 14.21 -9.82
CA VAL A 259 11.35 15.33 -10.49
C VAL A 259 11.20 16.64 -9.71
N MET A 260 9.97 16.93 -9.22
CA MET A 260 9.72 18.13 -8.43
C MET A 260 10.48 18.11 -7.09
N PHE A 261 10.41 16.99 -6.37
CA PHE A 261 11.02 16.85 -5.05
C PHE A 261 12.55 16.94 -5.12
N ASP A 262 13.15 16.24 -6.09
CA ASP A 262 14.58 16.28 -6.33
C ASP A 262 15.05 17.66 -6.78
N GLY A 263 14.27 18.36 -7.60
CA GLY A 263 14.58 19.72 -8.06
C GLY A 263 14.49 20.76 -6.96
N THR A 264 13.49 20.64 -6.07
CA THR A 264 13.26 21.63 -5.00
C THR A 264 14.07 21.36 -3.73
N LYS A 265 14.57 20.13 -3.55
CA LYS A 265 15.20 19.68 -2.29
C LYS A 265 14.34 19.99 -1.07
N ALA A 266 13.04 19.86 -1.23
CA ALA A 266 12.05 20.19 -0.22
C ALA A 266 12.12 19.24 0.99
N LYS A 267 11.58 19.67 2.13
CA LYS A 267 11.44 18.80 3.30
C LYS A 267 10.38 17.73 3.07
N SER A 268 9.27 18.10 2.43
CA SER A 268 8.23 17.15 2.02
C SER A 268 7.38 17.72 0.89
N ALA A 269 6.65 16.82 0.23
CA ALA A 269 5.68 17.18 -0.80
C ALA A 269 4.51 16.21 -0.78
N THR A 270 3.32 16.66 -1.20
CA THR A 270 2.11 15.83 -1.32
C THR A 270 1.36 16.19 -2.59
N ALA A 271 0.75 15.18 -3.22
CA ALA A 271 -0.17 15.41 -4.32
C ALA A 271 -1.29 14.36 -4.32
N VAL A 272 -2.51 14.81 -4.59
CA VAL A 272 -3.71 13.96 -4.64
C VAL A 272 -4.61 14.40 -5.78
N LEU A 273 -5.05 13.44 -6.59
CA LEU A 273 -6.10 13.58 -7.60
C LEU A 273 -7.34 12.81 -7.15
N MET A 274 -8.47 13.49 -7.05
CA MET A 274 -9.75 12.93 -6.59
C MET A 274 -10.86 13.19 -7.62
N ASP A 275 -11.72 12.22 -7.85
CA ASP A 275 -12.98 12.39 -8.57
C ASP A 275 -13.98 13.16 -7.70
N SER A 276 -14.34 14.35 -8.13
CA SER A 276 -15.18 15.28 -7.35
C SER A 276 -16.62 14.81 -7.16
N LYS A 277 -17.12 13.91 -8.01
CA LYS A 277 -18.48 13.40 -7.95
C LYS A 277 -18.63 12.23 -7.00
N THR A 278 -17.58 11.42 -6.91
CA THR A 278 -17.63 10.16 -6.17
C THR A 278 -16.84 10.17 -4.88
N GLY A 279 -15.80 11.00 -4.77
CA GLY A 279 -14.82 10.97 -3.68
C GLY A 279 -13.74 9.91 -3.87
N LYS A 280 -13.69 9.22 -5.02
CA LYS A 280 -12.61 8.26 -5.34
C LYS A 280 -11.27 8.99 -5.43
N ILE A 281 -10.28 8.55 -4.67
CA ILE A 281 -8.89 8.98 -4.84
C ILE A 281 -8.32 8.17 -5.99
N LEU A 282 -8.01 8.84 -7.11
CA LEU A 282 -7.54 8.20 -8.35
C LEU A 282 -6.04 8.05 -8.39
N ALA A 283 -5.32 9.00 -7.82
CA ALA A 283 -3.87 8.95 -7.63
C ALA A 283 -3.48 9.80 -6.42
N ALA A 284 -2.55 9.33 -5.60
CA ALA A 284 -2.05 10.10 -4.47
C ALA A 284 -0.66 9.61 -4.04
N THR A 285 0.20 10.56 -3.70
CA THR A 285 1.55 10.25 -3.23
C THR A 285 2.10 11.35 -2.34
N GLN A 286 3.14 11.02 -1.61
CA GLN A 286 3.95 11.96 -0.83
C GLN A 286 5.44 11.78 -1.09
N ARG A 287 6.22 12.80 -0.73
CA ARG A 287 7.67 12.72 -0.60
C ARG A 287 8.10 13.27 0.77
N PRO A 288 9.12 12.71 1.38
CA PRO A 288 9.74 11.43 1.01
C PRO A 288 8.78 10.25 1.14
N ASN A 289 9.07 9.16 0.44
CA ASN A 289 8.40 7.88 0.50
C ASN A 289 9.40 6.76 0.85
N PHE A 290 8.94 5.54 1.03
CA PHE A 290 9.79 4.37 1.33
C PHE A 290 9.52 3.23 0.35
N ASP A 291 10.50 2.33 0.20
CA ASP A 291 10.30 1.08 -0.53
C ASP A 291 9.77 0.00 0.44
N PRO A 292 8.55 -0.51 0.24
CA PRO A 292 7.99 -1.52 1.13
C PRO A 292 8.65 -2.90 1.01
N ASN A 293 9.40 -3.18 -0.07
CA ASN A 293 10.14 -4.45 -0.22
C ASN A 293 11.44 -4.46 0.59
N SER A 294 12.24 -3.41 0.49
CA SER A 294 13.51 -3.26 1.22
C SER A 294 13.36 -2.53 2.56
N GLN A 295 12.26 -1.79 2.75
CA GLN A 295 12.00 -0.85 3.84
C GLN A 295 12.95 0.37 3.86
N ASP A 296 13.68 0.61 2.75
CA ASP A 296 14.52 1.79 2.61
C ASP A 296 13.68 3.06 2.67
N GLY A 297 14.10 4.00 3.52
CA GLY A 297 13.41 5.24 3.77
C GLY A 297 12.28 5.19 4.81
N LEU A 298 11.88 4.01 5.31
CA LEU A 298 10.75 3.86 6.24
C LEU A 298 11.03 4.50 7.61
N LYS A 299 12.23 4.32 8.15
CA LYS A 299 12.58 4.75 9.52
C LYS A 299 12.22 6.21 9.83
N ASP A 300 12.44 7.09 8.86
CA ASP A 300 12.26 8.53 9.01
C ASP A 300 10.96 9.04 8.37
N ASN A 301 10.22 8.18 7.64
CA ASN A 301 9.10 8.57 6.79
C ASN A 301 7.89 7.63 6.91
N TRP A 302 7.58 7.14 8.09
CA TRP A 302 6.46 6.23 8.31
C TRP A 302 5.08 6.94 8.40
N VAL A 303 5.08 8.27 8.65
CA VAL A 303 3.86 9.06 8.78
C VAL A 303 3.24 9.30 7.40
N ASN A 304 1.95 9.02 7.27
CA ASN A 304 1.19 9.37 6.07
C ASN A 304 0.78 10.84 6.12
N LEU A 305 1.40 11.66 5.26
CA LEU A 305 1.15 13.11 5.21
C LEU A 305 -0.23 13.48 4.70
N LEU A 306 -0.98 12.54 4.09
CA LEU A 306 -2.30 12.83 3.55
C LEU A 306 -3.37 12.91 4.64
N ASN A 307 -3.27 12.08 5.70
CA ASN A 307 -4.29 11.95 6.73
C ASN A 307 -3.79 12.01 8.17
N GLN A 308 -2.49 11.81 8.44
CA GLN A 308 -1.93 11.80 9.80
C GLN A 308 -1.19 13.09 10.15
N SER A 309 -0.80 13.88 9.15
CA SER A 309 -0.12 15.17 9.33
C SER A 309 -1.08 16.31 9.05
N THR A 310 -1.12 17.26 9.95
CA THR A 310 -1.89 18.49 9.79
C THR A 310 -0.98 19.65 9.43
N PHE A 311 -1.53 20.61 8.72
CA PHE A 311 -0.84 21.82 8.31
C PHE A 311 -1.82 23.00 8.20
N GLU A 312 -1.34 24.21 8.27
CA GLU A 312 -2.12 25.39 7.98
C GLU A 312 -2.38 25.48 6.46
N PRO A 313 -3.64 25.46 5.98
CA PRO A 313 -3.96 25.40 4.54
C PRO A 313 -3.63 26.68 3.78
N GLY A 314 -3.33 27.76 4.49
CA GLY A 314 -3.03 29.06 3.92
C GLY A 314 -4.15 29.55 2.99
N SER A 315 -3.78 30.26 1.95
CA SER A 315 -4.74 30.92 1.05
C SER A 315 -5.73 30.01 0.33
N THR A 316 -5.58 28.69 0.39
CA THR A 316 -6.61 27.77 -0.10
C THR A 316 -7.88 27.86 0.74
N MET A 317 -7.79 28.20 2.03
CA MET A 317 -8.95 28.42 2.91
C MET A 317 -9.82 29.59 2.45
N LYS A 318 -9.25 30.61 1.79
CA LYS A 318 -10.03 31.78 1.28
C LYS A 318 -11.17 31.36 0.37
N THR A 319 -11.08 30.24 -0.33
CA THR A 319 -12.17 29.70 -1.15
C THR A 319 -13.36 29.27 -0.29
N ILE A 320 -13.09 28.69 0.88
CA ILE A 320 -14.15 28.29 1.84
C ILE A 320 -14.79 29.53 2.48
N THR A 321 -13.97 30.52 2.85
CA THR A 321 -14.45 31.81 3.39
C THR A 321 -15.30 32.55 2.36
N LEU A 322 -14.87 32.59 1.09
CA LEU A 322 -15.64 33.12 -0.02
C LEU A 322 -16.99 32.40 -0.17
N ALA A 323 -16.97 31.06 -0.11
CA ALA A 323 -18.19 30.26 -0.20
C ALA A 323 -19.18 30.60 0.94
N ALA A 324 -18.68 30.74 2.17
CA ALA A 324 -19.49 31.18 3.30
C ALA A 324 -20.07 32.59 3.09
N ALA A 325 -19.25 33.54 2.64
CA ALA A 325 -19.69 34.93 2.41
C ALA A 325 -20.74 35.03 1.30
N ILE A 326 -20.59 34.31 0.19
CA ILE A 326 -21.61 34.26 -0.87
C ILE A 326 -22.90 33.62 -0.33
N GLN A 327 -22.80 32.54 0.40
CA GLN A 327 -23.95 31.81 0.95
C GLN A 327 -24.77 32.66 1.93
N GLU A 328 -24.13 33.52 2.71
CA GLU A 328 -24.75 34.42 3.68
C GLU A 328 -25.09 35.79 3.08
N GLY A 329 -24.88 36.02 1.76
CA GLY A 329 -25.12 37.32 1.10
C GLY A 329 -24.23 38.46 1.61
N LYS A 330 -23.04 38.11 2.12
CA LYS A 330 -22.05 39.06 2.65
C LYS A 330 -20.88 39.31 1.69
N TRP A 331 -20.92 38.72 0.49
CA TRP A 331 -19.92 38.94 -0.54
C TRP A 331 -20.31 40.10 -1.46
N HIS A 332 -19.55 41.20 -1.39
CA HIS A 332 -19.73 42.40 -2.20
C HIS A 332 -18.50 42.62 -3.08
N PRO A 333 -18.42 41.97 -4.26
CA PRO A 333 -17.18 41.87 -5.05
C PRO A 333 -16.61 43.18 -5.55
N ASN A 334 -17.50 44.21 -5.73
CA ASN A 334 -17.11 45.51 -6.25
C ASN A 334 -16.82 46.55 -5.17
N ASP A 335 -17.13 46.26 -3.90
CA ASP A 335 -16.73 47.11 -2.78
C ASP A 335 -15.22 47.11 -2.65
N THR A 336 -14.67 48.19 -2.14
CA THR A 336 -13.24 48.43 -2.08
C THR A 336 -12.69 48.38 -0.66
N TYR A 337 -11.45 48.05 -0.54
CA TYR A 337 -10.69 48.09 0.71
C TYR A 337 -9.23 48.55 0.47
N GLN A 338 -8.56 49.04 1.51
CA GLN A 338 -7.16 49.39 1.46
C GLN A 338 -6.32 48.13 1.67
N SER A 339 -5.54 47.74 0.67
CA SER A 339 -4.61 46.59 0.76
C SER A 339 -3.37 46.93 1.60
N GLY A 340 -2.55 45.88 1.87
CA GLY A 340 -1.26 45.99 2.54
C GLY A 340 -1.29 45.54 4.00
N SER A 341 -2.05 46.22 4.87
CA SER A 341 -2.15 45.80 6.27
C SER A 341 -3.42 46.21 6.97
N LEU A 342 -3.85 45.46 7.95
CA LEU A 342 -4.99 45.69 8.81
C LEU A 342 -4.59 45.48 10.28
N ASN A 343 -4.81 46.48 11.12
CA ASN A 343 -4.69 46.34 12.57
C ASN A 343 -6.01 45.79 13.13
N ILE A 344 -5.92 44.77 13.93
CA ILE A 344 -7.06 44.12 14.59
C ILE A 344 -6.69 43.89 16.05
N ASP A 345 -7.68 43.76 16.91
CA ASP A 345 -7.42 43.49 18.33
C ASP A 345 -6.63 42.16 18.47
N GLY A 346 -5.49 42.28 19.13
CA GLY A 346 -4.53 41.19 19.29
C GLY A 346 -3.37 41.13 18.27
N GLY A 347 -3.37 42.01 17.22
CA GLY A 347 -2.24 42.04 16.29
C GLY A 347 -2.44 42.78 14.99
N ARG A 348 -1.61 42.47 14.00
CA ARG A 348 -1.62 43.05 12.66
C ARG A 348 -1.59 41.99 11.59
N ILE A 349 -2.52 42.04 10.67
CA ILE A 349 -2.56 41.23 9.45
C ILE A 349 -1.84 41.97 8.34
N VAL A 350 -1.06 41.28 7.53
CA VAL A 350 -0.38 41.84 6.37
C VAL A 350 -0.65 41.01 5.13
N ASP A 351 -0.74 41.66 3.98
CA ASP A 351 -0.77 40.97 2.69
C ASP A 351 0.60 40.32 2.41
N ALA A 352 0.62 39.30 1.55
CA ALA A 352 1.82 38.59 1.21
C ALA A 352 2.94 39.56 0.81
N PHE A 353 4.13 39.38 1.39
CA PHE A 353 5.34 40.20 1.15
C PHE A 353 5.20 41.68 1.52
N GLY A 354 4.21 42.04 2.37
CA GLY A 354 4.02 43.43 2.81
C GLY A 354 3.60 44.39 1.70
N GLN A 355 3.15 43.88 0.57
CA GLN A 355 2.78 44.67 -0.59
C GLN A 355 1.53 45.49 -0.31
N ASN A 356 1.67 46.81 -0.42
CA ASN A 356 0.54 47.73 -0.47
C ASN A 356 0.25 48.06 -1.94
N GLU A 357 -0.81 47.46 -2.49
CA GLU A 357 -1.22 47.68 -3.88
C GLU A 357 -2.32 48.79 -4.01
N GLY A 358 -2.49 49.58 -2.94
CA GLY A 358 -3.48 50.63 -2.90
C GLY A 358 -4.88 50.13 -2.60
N VAL A 359 -5.87 50.85 -3.14
CA VAL A 359 -7.30 50.49 -2.99
C VAL A 359 -7.63 49.44 -4.04
N LEU A 360 -8.11 48.27 -3.59
CA LEU A 360 -8.53 47.16 -4.44
C LEU A 360 -10.00 46.82 -4.18
N THR A 361 -10.66 46.23 -5.17
CA THR A 361 -11.96 45.60 -4.95
C THR A 361 -11.78 44.25 -4.23
N TYR A 362 -12.81 43.76 -3.52
CA TYR A 362 -12.76 42.44 -2.88
C TYR A 362 -12.55 41.33 -3.91
N ARG A 363 -13.12 41.47 -5.13
CA ARG A 363 -12.87 40.55 -6.24
C ARG A 363 -11.38 40.51 -6.62
N GLU A 364 -10.71 41.67 -6.74
CA GLU A 364 -9.28 41.78 -6.97
C GLU A 364 -8.49 41.17 -5.82
N GLY A 365 -8.89 41.43 -4.58
CA GLY A 365 -8.32 40.82 -3.39
C GLY A 365 -8.33 39.29 -3.41
N TYR A 366 -9.37 38.67 -3.98
CA TYR A 366 -9.44 37.22 -4.09
C TYR A 366 -8.42 36.67 -5.11
N TRP A 367 -8.38 37.18 -6.34
CA TRP A 367 -7.46 36.64 -7.34
C TRP A 367 -5.99 36.99 -7.07
N ARG A 368 -5.73 38.11 -6.36
CA ARG A 368 -4.39 38.49 -5.85
C ARG A 368 -4.06 37.82 -4.53
N SER A 369 -5.01 37.11 -3.94
CA SER A 369 -4.86 36.38 -2.68
C SER A 369 -4.56 37.24 -1.45
N SER A 370 -5.19 38.44 -1.33
CA SER A 370 -5.04 39.35 -0.19
C SER A 370 -5.53 38.71 1.12
N ASN A 371 -4.71 38.77 2.17
CA ASN A 371 -5.09 38.38 3.54
C ASN A 371 -6.00 39.42 4.17
N VAL A 372 -5.71 40.70 3.93
CA VAL A 372 -6.49 41.84 4.44
C VAL A 372 -7.93 41.77 3.93
N ALA A 373 -8.14 41.49 2.63
CA ALA A 373 -9.49 41.29 2.09
C ALA A 373 -10.27 40.21 2.85
N PHE A 374 -9.65 39.09 3.13
CA PHE A 374 -10.32 37.94 3.75
C PHE A 374 -10.49 38.09 5.27
N ALA A 375 -9.65 38.86 5.93
CA ALA A 375 -9.89 39.32 7.30
C ALA A 375 -11.16 40.20 7.37
N HIS A 376 -11.34 41.17 6.45
CA HIS A 376 -12.55 41.95 6.36
C HIS A 376 -13.80 41.12 6.03
N VAL A 377 -13.67 40.13 5.15
CA VAL A 377 -14.78 39.20 4.83
C VAL A 377 -15.19 38.40 6.08
N GLU A 378 -14.21 37.91 6.87
CA GLU A 378 -14.52 37.23 8.14
C GLU A 378 -15.22 38.18 9.13
N GLN A 379 -14.72 39.40 9.29
CA GLN A 379 -15.40 40.41 10.13
C GLN A 379 -16.83 40.69 9.68
N SER A 380 -17.09 40.73 8.36
CA SER A 380 -18.43 40.88 7.79
C SER A 380 -19.35 39.69 8.05
N LEU A 381 -18.82 38.49 8.05
CA LEU A 381 -19.51 37.25 8.41
C LEU A 381 -19.79 37.19 9.92
N GLY A 382 -18.85 37.65 10.71
CA GLY A 382 -18.80 37.50 12.16
C GLY A 382 -18.33 36.12 12.57
N ALA A 383 -17.53 36.07 13.64
CA ALA A 383 -16.83 34.88 14.11
C ALA A 383 -17.73 33.65 14.33
N THR A 384 -18.91 33.84 14.90
CA THR A 384 -19.90 32.78 15.13
C THR A 384 -20.38 32.14 13.82
N THR A 385 -20.68 32.95 12.81
CA THR A 385 -21.11 32.46 11.50
C THR A 385 -19.95 31.76 10.79
N TRP A 386 -18.76 32.37 10.83
CA TRP A 386 -17.57 31.77 10.24
C TRP A 386 -17.24 30.42 10.86
N LYS A 387 -17.24 30.31 12.20
CA LYS A 387 -17.03 29.03 12.89
C LYS A 387 -18.03 27.96 12.47
N LYS A 388 -19.31 28.34 12.32
CA LYS A 388 -20.35 27.43 11.83
C LYS A 388 -20.05 26.88 10.44
N TYR A 389 -19.41 27.66 9.54
CA TYR A 389 -18.99 27.16 8.23
C TYR A 389 -17.77 26.23 8.33
N ILE A 390 -16.81 26.55 9.19
CA ILE A 390 -15.71 25.60 9.48
C ILE A 390 -16.28 24.24 9.87
N ASP A 391 -17.28 24.19 10.75
CA ASP A 391 -17.94 22.97 11.20
C ASP A 391 -18.77 22.32 10.09
N ARG A 392 -19.53 23.10 9.31
CA ARG A 392 -20.35 22.58 8.20
C ARG A 392 -19.54 21.97 7.05
N PHE A 393 -18.31 22.41 6.83
CA PHE A 393 -17.35 21.82 5.91
C PHE A 393 -16.52 20.70 6.55
N HIS A 394 -16.94 20.20 7.70
CA HIS A 394 -16.36 19.09 8.45
C HIS A 394 -14.85 19.21 8.67
N PHE A 395 -14.33 20.46 8.77
CA PHE A 395 -12.98 20.66 9.24
C PHE A 395 -12.88 20.26 10.72
N LEU A 396 -11.70 19.83 11.15
CA LEU A 396 -11.42 19.36 12.51
C LEU A 396 -12.11 18.03 12.88
N GLU A 397 -12.66 17.34 11.90
CA GLU A 397 -13.21 15.99 12.04
C GLU A 397 -12.47 15.03 11.09
N PRO A 398 -12.18 13.79 11.49
CA PRO A 398 -11.62 12.81 10.57
C PRO A 398 -12.55 12.57 9.38
N THR A 399 -12.00 12.44 8.18
CA THR A 399 -12.81 12.15 6.98
C THR A 399 -13.28 10.69 6.94
N HIS A 400 -12.72 9.85 7.84
CA HIS A 400 -12.96 8.41 7.87
C HIS A 400 -12.63 7.76 6.52
N SER A 401 -11.56 8.22 5.88
CA SER A 401 -10.97 7.56 4.73
C SER A 401 -10.58 6.11 5.07
N ASP A 402 -10.21 5.32 4.09
CA ASP A 402 -9.78 3.94 4.35
C ASP A 402 -8.37 3.85 4.97
N LEU A 403 -7.74 4.97 5.32
CA LEU A 403 -6.40 5.04 5.92
C LEU A 403 -6.45 5.05 7.45
N PRO A 404 -5.45 4.48 8.15
CA PRO A 404 -5.43 4.40 9.60
C PRO A 404 -5.01 5.73 10.26
N ASN A 405 -5.38 5.88 11.54
CA ASN A 405 -4.86 6.93 12.44
C ASN A 405 -5.02 8.36 11.90
N GLU A 406 -6.19 8.68 11.36
CA GLU A 406 -6.49 9.98 10.78
C GLU A 406 -6.52 11.08 11.85
N ALA A 407 -5.82 12.18 11.61
CA ALA A 407 -5.77 13.33 12.49
C ALA A 407 -7.01 14.21 12.33
N SER A 408 -7.52 14.75 13.44
CA SER A 408 -8.70 15.63 13.43
C SER A 408 -8.37 17.08 13.02
N GLY A 409 -7.12 17.51 13.18
CA GLY A 409 -6.76 18.93 13.05
C GLY A 409 -6.88 19.71 14.36
N SER A 410 -6.66 21.02 14.30
CA SER A 410 -6.74 21.93 15.45
C SER A 410 -7.03 23.36 15.01
N ILE A 411 -7.53 24.19 15.91
CA ILE A 411 -7.84 25.60 15.63
C ILE A 411 -7.56 26.47 16.87
N SER A 412 -6.96 27.63 16.66
CA SER A 412 -6.97 28.76 17.59
C SER A 412 -8.08 29.73 17.18
N PHE A 413 -9.00 30.07 18.09
CA PHE A 413 -10.18 30.87 17.75
C PHE A 413 -10.64 31.82 18.88
N GLN A 414 -9.77 32.03 19.87
CA GLN A 414 -10.15 32.79 21.08
C GLN A 414 -10.10 34.31 20.89
N GLN A 415 -9.10 34.78 20.15
CA GLN A 415 -8.89 36.24 19.93
C GLN A 415 -9.39 36.64 18.54
N ALA A 416 -9.74 37.91 18.36
CA ALA A 416 -10.18 38.42 17.07
C ALA A 416 -9.15 38.24 15.96
N ILE A 417 -7.86 38.36 16.28
CA ILE A 417 -6.77 38.09 15.36
C ILE A 417 -6.73 36.63 14.91
N ASP A 418 -6.97 35.70 15.83
CA ASP A 418 -7.00 34.25 15.51
C ASP A 418 -8.18 33.93 14.59
N GLN A 419 -9.37 34.50 14.88
CA GLN A 419 -10.59 34.35 14.10
C GLN A 419 -10.35 34.79 12.66
N ALA A 420 -9.83 36.01 12.49
CA ALA A 420 -9.50 36.56 11.17
C ALA A 420 -8.41 35.76 10.44
N ASN A 421 -7.40 35.26 11.16
CA ASN A 421 -6.34 34.42 10.59
C ASN A 421 -6.89 33.14 9.99
N THR A 422 -7.90 32.52 10.61
CA THR A 422 -8.50 31.28 10.07
C THR A 422 -9.17 31.47 8.72
N ALA A 423 -9.64 32.70 8.41
CA ALA A 423 -10.29 32.98 7.15
C ALA A 423 -9.37 32.92 5.92
N TYR A 424 -8.06 33.06 6.13
CA TYR A 424 -7.08 32.87 5.08
C TYR A 424 -6.12 31.70 5.35
N GLY A 425 -6.48 30.83 6.33
CA GLY A 425 -5.89 29.52 6.55
C GLY A 425 -4.65 29.51 7.43
N GLN A 426 -4.50 30.50 8.33
CA GLN A 426 -3.59 30.46 9.47
C GLN A 426 -4.39 30.23 10.76
N ALA A 427 -3.75 29.86 11.85
CA ALA A 427 -4.38 29.50 13.13
C ALA A 427 -5.37 28.32 13.05
N ILE A 428 -5.45 27.62 11.94
CA ILE A 428 -6.21 26.37 11.75
C ILE A 428 -5.32 25.34 11.06
N ASN A 429 -5.29 24.13 11.61
CA ASN A 429 -4.53 23.01 11.05
C ASN A 429 -5.49 21.94 10.55
N VAL A 430 -5.33 21.50 9.30
CA VAL A 430 -6.17 20.51 8.63
C VAL A 430 -5.32 19.44 7.94
N THR A 431 -5.90 18.30 7.63
CA THR A 431 -5.26 17.29 6.79
C THR A 431 -5.52 17.57 5.29
N THR A 432 -4.70 16.98 4.43
CA THR A 432 -4.93 17.05 2.97
C THR A 432 -6.31 16.49 2.59
N LEU A 433 -6.75 15.40 3.23
CA LEU A 433 -8.04 14.78 2.93
C LEU A 433 -9.22 15.64 3.38
N GLN A 434 -9.15 16.31 4.52
CA GLN A 434 -10.17 17.28 4.95
C GLN A 434 -10.32 18.42 3.95
N LEU A 435 -9.19 18.95 3.46
CA LEU A 435 -9.21 20.02 2.47
C LEU A 435 -9.85 19.58 1.14
N LEU A 436 -9.52 18.37 0.65
CA LEU A 436 -10.13 17.78 -0.54
C LEU A 436 -11.63 17.53 -0.35
N GLN A 437 -12.02 17.02 0.82
CA GLN A 437 -13.43 16.81 1.16
C GLN A 437 -14.21 18.13 1.10
N ALA A 438 -13.73 19.19 1.73
CA ALA A 438 -14.35 20.50 1.71
C ALA A 438 -14.48 21.07 0.28
N TYR A 439 -13.41 20.97 -0.53
CA TYR A 439 -13.44 21.41 -1.93
C TYR A 439 -14.37 20.58 -2.81
N SER A 440 -14.70 19.35 -2.41
CA SER A 440 -15.69 18.54 -3.13
C SER A 440 -17.08 19.21 -3.13
N ALA A 441 -17.44 19.92 -2.08
CA ALA A 441 -18.70 20.69 -2.05
C ALA A 441 -18.74 21.76 -3.15
N ILE A 442 -17.61 22.46 -3.38
CA ILE A 442 -17.52 23.49 -4.42
C ILE A 442 -17.59 22.86 -5.81
N ALA A 443 -16.95 21.68 -6.00
CA ALA A 443 -16.94 20.96 -7.27
C ALA A 443 -18.24 20.18 -7.54
N ASN A 444 -19.02 19.82 -6.50
CA ASN A 444 -20.18 18.95 -6.61
C ASN A 444 -21.50 19.62 -6.20
N ASN A 445 -21.69 20.85 -6.69
CA ASN A 445 -22.94 21.61 -6.53
C ASN A 445 -23.39 21.73 -5.05
N GLY A 446 -22.45 22.02 -4.18
CA GLY A 446 -22.67 22.23 -2.75
C GLY A 446 -22.64 20.94 -1.92
N LYS A 447 -22.61 19.78 -2.54
CA LYS A 447 -22.59 18.47 -1.85
C LYS A 447 -21.16 18.03 -1.58
N GLU A 448 -20.86 17.84 -0.31
CA GLU A 448 -19.58 17.36 0.16
C GLU A 448 -19.53 15.83 0.13
N VAL A 449 -18.51 15.25 -0.48
CA VAL A 449 -18.34 13.80 -0.61
C VAL A 449 -17.11 13.33 0.14
N LYS A 450 -17.24 12.20 0.82
CA LYS A 450 -16.18 11.53 1.55
C LYS A 450 -15.10 11.00 0.60
N PRO A 451 -13.81 11.35 0.79
CA PRO A 451 -12.71 10.68 0.11
C PRO A 451 -12.61 9.20 0.49
N TYR A 452 -12.36 8.31 -0.48
CA TYR A 452 -12.15 6.89 -0.19
C TYR A 452 -11.19 6.23 -1.18
N LEU A 453 -10.59 5.10 -0.73
CA LEU A 453 -9.56 4.36 -1.44
C LEU A 453 -9.95 2.93 -1.77
N VAL A 454 -10.83 2.30 -0.99
CA VAL A 454 -11.23 0.91 -1.23
C VAL A 454 -12.46 0.85 -2.10
N GLU A 455 -12.27 0.42 -3.36
CA GLU A 455 -13.37 0.26 -4.31
C GLU A 455 -14.15 -1.03 -4.08
N LYS A 456 -13.45 -2.14 -3.81
CA LYS A 456 -14.07 -3.45 -3.65
C LYS A 456 -13.23 -4.37 -2.77
N VAL A 457 -13.92 -5.22 -1.98
CA VAL A 457 -13.33 -6.42 -1.38
C VAL A 457 -14.06 -7.62 -1.92
N ALA A 458 -13.35 -8.61 -2.43
CA ALA A 458 -13.93 -9.80 -3.04
C ALA A 458 -13.26 -11.07 -2.50
N ASP A 459 -14.06 -12.11 -2.31
CA ASP A 459 -13.56 -13.44 -1.97
C ASP A 459 -12.56 -13.92 -3.04
N SER A 460 -11.34 -14.27 -2.61
CA SER A 460 -10.24 -14.59 -3.54
C SER A 460 -10.46 -15.87 -4.36
N LYS A 461 -11.33 -16.78 -3.90
CA LYS A 461 -11.62 -18.04 -4.57
C LYS A 461 -12.79 -17.93 -5.55
N THR A 462 -13.87 -17.28 -5.13
CA THR A 462 -15.11 -17.21 -5.89
C THR A 462 -15.29 -15.94 -6.70
N GLY A 463 -14.51 -14.88 -6.38
CA GLY A 463 -14.69 -13.55 -6.95
C GLY A 463 -15.93 -12.80 -6.44
N LYS A 464 -16.71 -13.41 -5.52
CA LYS A 464 -17.90 -12.78 -4.96
C LYS A 464 -17.55 -11.49 -4.22
N THR A 465 -18.21 -10.41 -4.56
CA THR A 465 -18.06 -9.12 -3.86
C THR A 465 -18.61 -9.22 -2.44
N LEU A 466 -17.78 -8.91 -1.46
CA LEU A 466 -18.09 -8.87 -0.03
C LEU A 466 -18.31 -7.44 0.47
N TYR A 467 -17.62 -6.49 -0.12
CA TYR A 467 -17.75 -5.05 0.14
C TYR A 467 -17.62 -4.30 -1.19
N GLN A 468 -18.45 -3.28 -1.37
CA GLN A 468 -18.38 -2.35 -2.49
C GLN A 468 -18.30 -0.93 -1.94
N GLY A 469 -17.24 -0.21 -2.26
CA GLY A 469 -17.10 1.21 -2.01
C GLY A 469 -18.18 2.00 -2.75
N LYS A 470 -18.71 3.00 -2.11
CA LYS A 470 -19.77 3.84 -2.66
C LYS A 470 -19.55 5.31 -2.33
N THR A 471 -20.01 6.16 -3.22
CA THR A 471 -20.09 7.60 -2.96
C THR A 471 -20.92 7.86 -1.71
N THR A 472 -20.34 8.58 -0.77
CA THR A 472 -21.02 8.99 0.46
C THR A 472 -21.02 10.51 0.55
N THR A 473 -22.21 11.12 0.49
CA THR A 473 -22.38 12.53 0.79
C THR A 473 -22.37 12.71 2.30
N VAL A 474 -21.45 13.52 2.82
CA VAL A 474 -21.32 13.79 4.26
C VAL A 474 -22.05 15.05 4.69
N GLY A 475 -22.24 15.98 3.77
CA GLY A 475 -22.97 17.23 4.04
C GLY A 475 -23.31 18.00 2.77
N GLN A 476 -24.01 19.11 2.98
CA GLN A 476 -24.26 20.14 1.96
C GLN A 476 -24.05 21.51 2.59
N PRO A 477 -22.77 21.94 2.78
CA PRO A 477 -22.45 23.19 3.45
C PRO A 477 -22.98 24.44 2.74
N ILE A 478 -23.08 24.39 1.40
CA ILE A 478 -23.52 25.52 0.54
C ILE A 478 -24.49 25.04 -0.53
N THR A 479 -25.19 26.01 -1.18
CA THR A 479 -26.07 25.72 -2.30
C THR A 479 -25.31 25.46 -3.60
N ALA A 480 -25.97 24.86 -4.60
CA ALA A 480 -25.42 24.69 -5.94
C ALA A 480 -25.11 26.04 -6.63
N ALA A 481 -25.94 27.05 -6.38
CA ALA A 481 -25.71 28.41 -6.89
C ALA A 481 -24.42 28.99 -6.33
N THR A 482 -24.25 28.94 -5.01
CA THR A 482 -23.02 29.38 -4.32
C THR A 482 -21.80 28.65 -4.86
N ALA A 483 -21.86 27.32 -4.97
CA ALA A 483 -20.75 26.54 -5.49
C ALA A 483 -20.35 26.95 -6.93
N LYS A 484 -21.34 27.20 -7.80
CA LYS A 484 -21.10 27.68 -9.17
C LYS A 484 -20.47 29.08 -9.18
N GLU A 485 -20.92 29.95 -8.31
CA GLU A 485 -20.42 31.34 -8.22
C GLU A 485 -18.96 31.33 -7.70
N VAL A 486 -18.65 30.54 -6.66
CA VAL A 486 -17.28 30.36 -6.14
C VAL A 486 -16.35 29.91 -7.25
N ARG A 487 -16.73 28.92 -8.05
CA ARG A 487 -15.89 28.43 -9.17
C ARG A 487 -15.58 29.54 -10.17
N LYS A 488 -16.51 30.42 -10.49
CA LYS A 488 -16.25 31.56 -11.36
C LYS A 488 -15.16 32.49 -10.80
N TYR A 489 -15.20 32.79 -9.49
CA TYR A 489 -14.14 33.58 -8.87
C TYR A 489 -12.80 32.82 -8.86
N MET A 490 -12.83 31.50 -8.63
CA MET A 490 -11.62 30.69 -8.75
C MET A 490 -11.04 30.67 -10.17
N THR A 491 -11.88 30.82 -11.19
CA THR A 491 -11.47 30.97 -12.60
C THR A 491 -10.78 32.32 -12.87
N ASP A 492 -11.22 33.40 -12.17
CA ASP A 492 -10.54 34.69 -12.24
C ASP A 492 -9.09 34.60 -11.75
N VAL A 493 -8.81 33.75 -10.74
CA VAL A 493 -7.43 33.52 -10.24
C VAL A 493 -6.49 32.97 -11.33
N VAL A 494 -7.05 32.28 -12.34
CA VAL A 494 -6.30 31.74 -13.49
C VAL A 494 -6.28 32.75 -14.65
N ASN A 495 -7.40 33.38 -14.94
CA ASN A 495 -7.61 34.16 -16.18
C ASN A 495 -7.15 35.61 -16.09
N GLN A 496 -7.11 36.20 -14.89
CA GLN A 496 -6.70 37.60 -14.73
C GLN A 496 -5.17 37.73 -14.83
N GLU A 497 -4.71 38.84 -15.40
CA GLU A 497 -3.29 39.09 -15.61
C GLU A 497 -2.49 39.07 -14.30
N THR A 498 -3.05 39.58 -13.23
CA THR A 498 -2.47 39.58 -11.88
C THR A 498 -2.92 38.38 -11.03
N GLY A 499 -3.59 37.40 -11.63
CA GLY A 499 -4.05 36.19 -10.96
C GLY A 499 -2.87 35.31 -10.56
N THR A 500 -2.94 34.78 -9.32
CA THR A 500 -1.85 33.99 -8.76
C THR A 500 -1.72 32.57 -9.34
N ALA A 501 -2.71 32.11 -10.11
CA ALA A 501 -2.74 30.76 -10.69
C ALA A 501 -2.71 30.74 -12.23
N LYS A 502 -2.32 31.82 -12.90
CA LYS A 502 -2.35 31.91 -14.37
C LYS A 502 -1.51 30.85 -15.08
N GLN A 503 -0.47 30.33 -14.48
CA GLN A 503 0.36 29.26 -15.02
C GLN A 503 -0.34 27.90 -15.12
N TYR A 504 -1.50 27.73 -14.47
CA TYR A 504 -2.31 26.50 -14.52
C TYR A 504 -3.34 26.50 -15.65
N ASP A 505 -3.35 27.51 -16.49
CA ASP A 505 -4.29 27.62 -17.63
C ASP A 505 -4.23 26.37 -18.53
N LEU A 506 -5.42 25.82 -18.84
CA LEU A 506 -5.60 24.66 -19.72
C LEU A 506 -6.49 25.00 -20.93
N ARG A 507 -6.72 26.29 -21.23
CA ARG A 507 -7.56 26.70 -22.38
C ARG A 507 -6.96 26.27 -23.72
N ASP A 508 -5.64 26.14 -23.82
CA ASP A 508 -4.94 25.57 -24.97
C ASP A 508 -5.29 24.07 -25.18
N ALA A 509 -5.65 23.36 -24.11
CA ALA A 509 -6.14 21.98 -24.17
C ALA A 509 -7.69 21.91 -24.23
N GLY A 510 -8.38 23.06 -24.32
CA GLY A 510 -9.84 23.14 -24.42
C GLY A 510 -10.59 23.06 -23.09
N TYR A 511 -9.94 23.37 -21.95
CA TYR A 511 -10.58 23.32 -20.66
C TYR A 511 -10.45 24.63 -19.90
N GLN A 512 -11.59 25.10 -19.35
CA GLN A 512 -11.62 26.13 -18.34
C GLN A 512 -11.43 25.50 -16.97
N ILE A 513 -10.58 26.09 -16.13
CA ILE A 513 -10.31 25.57 -14.79
C ILE A 513 -10.57 26.59 -13.70
N SER A 514 -10.86 26.11 -12.51
CA SER A 514 -10.94 26.87 -11.27
C SER A 514 -9.74 26.51 -10.40
N ALA A 515 -8.97 27.51 -9.94
CA ALA A 515 -7.80 27.24 -9.10
C ALA A 515 -7.65 28.25 -7.97
N LYS A 516 -6.96 27.84 -6.90
CA LYS A 516 -6.49 28.72 -5.84
C LYS A 516 -5.11 28.28 -5.39
N THR A 517 -4.16 29.20 -5.43
CA THR A 517 -2.83 29.00 -4.87
C THR A 517 -2.84 29.16 -3.36
N GLY A 518 -1.99 28.41 -2.68
CA GLY A 518 -1.72 28.52 -1.26
C GLY A 518 -0.25 28.85 -0.99
N THR A 519 -0.03 29.75 -0.07
CA THR A 519 1.27 29.96 0.60
C THR A 519 0.93 30.05 2.07
N ALA A 520 1.51 29.16 2.86
CA ALA A 520 1.31 29.11 4.30
C ALA A 520 2.66 29.13 5.00
N GLN A 521 2.84 30.09 5.90
CA GLN A 521 3.99 30.14 6.78
C GLN A 521 3.94 28.94 7.74
N ILE A 522 5.10 28.43 8.11
CA ILE A 522 5.18 27.33 9.07
C ILE A 522 5.47 27.92 10.45
N SER A 523 4.65 27.56 11.43
CA SER A 523 4.90 27.90 12.82
C SER A 523 5.81 26.85 13.46
N GLU A 524 6.85 27.32 14.14
CA GLU A 524 7.74 26.50 14.98
C GLU A 524 7.95 27.20 16.32
N ASN A 525 7.73 26.50 17.42
CA ASN A 525 7.82 27.05 18.79
C ASN A 525 6.94 28.32 19.00
N GLY A 526 5.76 28.37 18.38
CA GLY A 526 4.81 29.47 18.51
C GLY A 526 5.18 30.75 17.72
N ARG A 527 6.12 30.64 16.78
CA ARG A 527 6.50 31.74 15.88
C ARG A 527 6.50 31.27 14.45
N TYR A 528 6.03 32.12 13.55
CA TYR A 528 6.15 31.85 12.11
C TYR A 528 7.60 32.01 11.67
N LEU A 529 8.05 31.08 10.84
CA LEU A 529 9.36 31.15 10.21
C LEU A 529 9.32 32.14 9.05
N ASP A 530 10.39 32.90 8.87
CA ASP A 530 10.50 33.88 7.79
C ASP A 530 11.14 33.27 6.53
N GLY A 531 10.72 33.76 5.38
CA GLY A 531 11.30 33.46 4.06
C GLY A 531 10.58 32.35 3.32
N LEU A 532 10.54 32.46 1.99
CA LEU A 532 9.88 31.53 1.07
C LEU A 532 10.30 30.07 1.21
N ASN A 533 11.54 29.85 1.65
CA ASN A 533 12.09 28.53 1.90
C ASN A 533 11.47 27.85 3.15
N ASN A 534 10.76 28.60 3.96
CA ASN A 534 10.13 28.13 5.19
C ASN A 534 8.60 27.97 5.06
N ASP A 535 8.07 28.15 3.86
CA ASP A 535 6.64 28.09 3.60
C ASP A 535 6.20 26.72 3.05
N ILE A 536 4.88 26.49 3.08
CA ILE A 536 4.18 25.49 2.27
C ILE A 536 3.63 26.22 1.06
N HIS A 537 4.08 25.83 -0.12
CA HIS A 537 3.52 26.31 -1.38
C HIS A 537 2.60 25.24 -1.95
N SER A 538 1.39 25.63 -2.34
CA SER A 538 0.38 24.67 -2.83
C SER A 538 -0.51 25.27 -3.90
N VAL A 539 -1.25 24.37 -4.56
CA VAL A 539 -2.36 24.71 -5.44
C VAL A 539 -3.49 23.72 -5.25
N MET A 540 -4.70 24.21 -5.23
CA MET A 540 -5.93 23.43 -5.29
C MET A 540 -6.67 23.79 -6.58
N THR A 541 -7.03 22.79 -7.35
CA THR A 541 -7.69 22.96 -8.67
C THR A 541 -8.97 22.14 -8.76
N ILE A 542 -9.94 22.67 -9.51
CA ILE A 542 -11.19 21.98 -9.88
C ILE A 542 -11.29 22.04 -11.40
N VAL A 543 -11.39 20.90 -12.06
CA VAL A 543 -11.33 20.78 -13.52
C VAL A 543 -12.37 19.79 -14.05
N PRO A 544 -13.08 20.10 -15.15
CA PRO A 544 -13.33 21.45 -15.72
C PRO A 544 -14.15 22.35 -14.79
N GLU A 545 -14.20 23.65 -15.05
CA GLU A 545 -14.97 24.59 -14.23
C GLU A 545 -16.49 24.37 -14.32
N GLU A 546 -17.05 24.26 -15.55
CA GLU A 546 -18.50 24.17 -15.75
C GLU A 546 -19.10 22.85 -15.28
N ASN A 547 -18.43 21.75 -15.57
CA ASN A 547 -18.84 20.41 -15.15
C ASN A 547 -17.70 19.69 -14.43
N PRO A 548 -17.42 20.07 -13.18
CA PRO A 548 -16.27 19.55 -12.45
C PRO A 548 -16.25 18.03 -12.38
N ARG A 549 -15.09 17.46 -12.71
CA ARG A 549 -14.84 16.02 -12.63
C ARG A 549 -13.73 15.71 -11.65
N PHE A 550 -12.68 16.53 -11.65
CA PHE A 550 -11.48 16.27 -10.87
C PHE A 550 -11.17 17.43 -9.93
N ILE A 551 -10.67 17.08 -8.76
CA ILE A 551 -10.01 17.98 -7.82
C ILE A 551 -8.59 17.49 -7.69
N MET A 552 -7.61 18.40 -7.83
CA MET A 552 -6.21 18.04 -7.60
C MET A 552 -5.56 19.05 -6.64
N TYR A 553 -4.89 18.50 -5.63
CA TYR A 553 -4.04 19.23 -4.69
C TYR A 553 -2.59 18.86 -4.93
N VAL A 554 -1.72 19.86 -5.02
CA VAL A 554 -0.26 19.67 -5.08
C VAL A 554 0.38 20.65 -4.11
N ALA A 555 1.28 20.16 -3.27
CA ALA A 555 1.98 20.98 -2.29
C ALA A 555 3.45 20.57 -2.13
N VAL A 556 4.30 21.56 -1.88
CA VAL A 556 5.69 21.40 -1.50
C VAL A 556 5.95 22.19 -0.21
N ARG A 557 6.60 21.55 0.76
CA ARG A 557 6.89 22.13 2.06
C ARG A 557 8.39 22.38 2.22
N GLN A 558 8.75 23.60 2.60
CA GLN A 558 10.13 24.02 2.84
C GLN A 558 11.08 23.66 1.69
N PRO A 559 10.83 24.17 0.47
CA PRO A 559 11.74 23.98 -0.66
C PRO A 559 13.05 24.72 -0.38
N LYS A 560 14.18 24.05 -0.57
CA LYS A 560 15.52 24.68 -0.44
C LYS A 560 15.99 25.33 -1.72
N VAL A 561 15.46 24.89 -2.84
CA VAL A 561 15.78 25.35 -4.20
C VAL A 561 14.51 25.71 -4.93
N PHE A 562 14.54 26.79 -5.67
CA PHE A 562 13.46 27.20 -6.58
C PHE A 562 13.98 27.00 -8.03
N PRO A 563 13.66 25.84 -8.65
CA PRO A 563 14.18 25.52 -9.98
C PRO A 563 13.57 26.37 -11.09
N ASP A 564 12.42 26.99 -10.82
CA ASP A 564 11.72 27.90 -11.75
C ASP A 564 11.60 29.31 -11.13
N PRO A 565 11.42 30.35 -11.93
CA PRO A 565 11.27 31.73 -11.44
C PRO A 565 10.11 31.93 -10.45
N ASN A 566 9.13 31.04 -10.50
CA ASN A 566 8.00 30.99 -9.59
C ASN A 566 7.73 29.54 -9.21
N ILE A 567 7.64 29.26 -7.92
CA ILE A 567 7.38 27.90 -7.39
C ILE A 567 6.07 27.29 -7.97
N GLN A 568 5.09 28.09 -8.31
CA GLN A 568 3.85 27.64 -8.90
C GLN A 568 4.05 27.04 -10.32
N LEU A 569 5.09 27.48 -11.06
CA LEU A 569 5.49 26.83 -12.31
C LEU A 569 6.03 25.41 -12.06
N THR A 570 6.78 25.24 -10.98
CA THR A 570 7.28 23.93 -10.57
C THR A 570 6.13 22.99 -10.22
N LEU A 571 5.13 23.47 -9.45
CA LEU A 571 3.93 22.68 -9.10
C LEU A 571 3.10 22.34 -10.34
N ASN A 572 3.04 23.25 -11.32
CA ASN A 572 2.32 23.03 -12.58
C ASN A 572 2.94 21.87 -13.41
N LYS A 573 4.25 21.64 -13.32
CA LYS A 573 4.92 20.50 -13.96
C LYS A 573 4.46 19.15 -13.39
N VAL A 574 3.85 19.13 -12.20
CA VAL A 574 3.15 17.96 -11.63
C VAL A 574 1.69 17.96 -12.08
N PHE A 575 1.00 19.08 -11.87
CA PHE A 575 -0.44 19.21 -12.14
C PHE A 575 -0.82 18.91 -13.59
N ARG A 576 -0.19 19.62 -14.55
CA ARG A 576 -0.63 19.62 -15.94
C ARG A 576 -0.60 18.23 -16.60
N PRO A 577 0.49 17.45 -16.54
CA PRO A 577 0.54 16.11 -17.16
C PRO A 577 -0.49 15.16 -16.55
N VAL A 578 -0.60 15.13 -15.23
CA VAL A 578 -1.54 14.25 -14.52
C VAL A 578 -2.99 14.62 -14.85
N MET A 579 -3.31 15.91 -14.84
CA MET A 579 -4.66 16.38 -15.12
C MET A 579 -5.08 16.14 -16.57
N LEU A 580 -4.20 16.41 -17.55
CA LEU A 580 -4.49 16.15 -18.95
C LEU A 580 -4.69 14.67 -19.22
N GLN A 581 -3.88 13.80 -18.61
CA GLN A 581 -4.08 12.36 -18.69
C GLN A 581 -5.45 11.95 -18.11
N ALA A 582 -5.80 12.41 -16.92
CA ALA A 582 -7.09 12.10 -16.30
C ALA A 582 -8.29 12.54 -17.16
N LEU A 583 -8.20 13.74 -17.78
CA LEU A 583 -9.22 14.25 -18.67
C LEU A 583 -9.35 13.41 -19.95
N ASN A 584 -8.24 12.98 -20.53
CA ASN A 584 -8.22 12.14 -21.74
C ASN A 584 -8.75 10.74 -21.44
N ASP A 585 -8.34 10.14 -20.31
CA ASP A 585 -8.81 8.80 -19.89
C ASP A 585 -10.32 8.83 -19.62
N SER A 586 -10.83 9.91 -19.02
CA SER A 586 -12.27 10.06 -18.79
C SER A 586 -13.09 10.16 -20.08
N LYS A 587 -12.58 10.80 -21.15
CA LYS A 587 -13.22 10.81 -22.48
C LYS A 587 -13.22 9.43 -23.13
N SER A 588 -12.14 8.69 -22.95
CA SER A 588 -11.98 7.33 -23.49
C SER A 588 -12.89 6.33 -22.78
N ALA A 589 -13.06 6.45 -21.46
CA ALA A 589 -13.94 5.59 -20.66
C ALA A 589 -15.43 5.72 -21.04
N VAL A 590 -15.88 6.90 -21.50
CA VAL A 590 -17.24 7.08 -22.03
C VAL A 590 -17.46 6.27 -23.31
N LYS A 591 -16.39 6.03 -24.12
CA LYS A 591 -16.43 5.19 -25.34
C LYS A 591 -16.25 3.69 -25.04
N SER A 592 -15.78 3.30 -23.85
CA SER A 592 -15.20 1.98 -23.57
C SER A 592 -16.06 1.01 -22.76
N LYS A 593 -17.34 1.26 -22.47
CA LYS A 593 -18.21 0.29 -21.76
C LYS A 593 -18.43 -1.06 -22.45
N THR A 594 -17.79 -1.30 -23.62
CA THR A 594 -17.92 -2.52 -24.42
C THR A 594 -16.62 -3.32 -24.60
N ASN A 595 -15.51 -2.96 -23.94
CA ASN A 595 -14.19 -3.50 -24.25
C ASN A 595 -13.52 -4.31 -23.11
N GLU A 596 -14.29 -4.84 -22.19
CA GLU A 596 -13.73 -5.74 -21.16
C GLU A 596 -13.64 -7.20 -21.69
N VAL A 597 -12.50 -7.82 -21.44
CA VAL A 597 -12.19 -9.21 -21.80
C VAL A 597 -11.94 -10.01 -20.52
N LYS A 598 -12.63 -11.15 -20.39
CA LYS A 598 -12.37 -12.08 -19.25
C LYS A 598 -11.04 -12.80 -19.50
N LEU A 599 -10.11 -12.68 -18.55
CA LEU A 599 -8.78 -13.27 -18.69
C LEU A 599 -8.83 -14.82 -18.65
N PRO A 600 -8.24 -15.49 -19.65
CA PRO A 600 -8.07 -16.92 -19.62
C PRO A 600 -6.97 -17.35 -18.64
N GLN A 601 -7.11 -18.57 -18.12
CA GLN A 601 -6.03 -19.23 -17.35
C GLN A 601 -4.95 -19.71 -18.31
N VAL A 602 -3.70 -19.22 -18.12
CA VAL A 602 -2.55 -19.60 -18.96
C VAL A 602 -1.35 -20.11 -18.16
N THR A 603 -1.42 -20.09 -16.82
CA THR A 603 -0.37 -20.70 -15.98
C THR A 603 -0.27 -22.20 -16.23
N GLY A 604 0.96 -22.73 -16.32
CA GLY A 604 1.26 -24.12 -16.66
C GLY A 604 1.29 -24.43 -18.16
N GLN A 605 0.86 -23.51 -19.04
CA GLN A 605 0.93 -23.65 -20.51
C GLN A 605 2.33 -23.31 -21.05
N SER A 606 2.63 -23.67 -22.28
CA SER A 606 3.83 -23.19 -22.97
C SER A 606 3.72 -21.65 -23.15
N ILE A 607 4.86 -20.96 -23.32
CA ILE A 607 4.88 -19.52 -23.53
C ILE A 607 4.07 -19.14 -24.78
N ASP A 608 4.23 -19.90 -25.87
CA ASP A 608 3.57 -19.60 -27.15
C ASP A 608 2.06 -19.85 -27.09
N ASP A 609 1.61 -20.95 -26.48
CA ASP A 609 0.18 -21.22 -26.29
C ASP A 609 -0.48 -20.16 -25.39
N ALA A 610 0.21 -19.78 -24.31
CA ALA A 610 -0.26 -18.74 -23.40
C ALA A 610 -0.37 -17.38 -24.08
N ARG A 611 0.65 -16.99 -24.86
CA ARG A 611 0.67 -15.77 -25.66
C ARG A 611 -0.48 -15.78 -26.67
N GLY A 612 -0.56 -16.80 -27.53
CA GLY A 612 -1.60 -16.89 -28.55
C GLY A 612 -3.01 -16.87 -27.99
N LYS A 613 -3.22 -17.43 -26.78
CA LYS A 613 -4.52 -17.43 -26.09
C LYS A 613 -4.92 -16.04 -25.56
N LEU A 614 -3.95 -15.29 -25.03
CA LEU A 614 -4.18 -13.93 -24.55
C LEU A 614 -4.34 -12.94 -25.71
N GLU A 615 -3.53 -13.05 -26.74
CA GLU A 615 -3.62 -12.21 -27.94
C GLU A 615 -4.94 -12.43 -28.69
N LYS A 616 -5.40 -13.67 -28.83
CA LYS A 616 -6.74 -13.98 -29.38
C LYS A 616 -7.88 -13.38 -28.53
N ALA A 617 -7.65 -13.19 -27.24
CA ALA A 617 -8.59 -12.48 -26.37
C ALA A 617 -8.48 -10.95 -26.48
N GLY A 618 -7.59 -10.42 -27.35
CA GLY A 618 -7.41 -8.97 -27.56
C GLY A 618 -6.53 -8.30 -26.51
N LEU A 619 -5.58 -9.03 -25.93
CA LEU A 619 -4.65 -8.54 -24.91
C LEU A 619 -3.22 -8.50 -25.48
N ARG A 620 -2.38 -7.57 -25.02
CA ARG A 620 -0.95 -7.56 -25.34
C ARG A 620 -0.18 -8.41 -24.34
N VAL A 621 0.93 -9.03 -24.77
CA VAL A 621 1.70 -9.96 -23.94
C VAL A 621 3.18 -9.61 -23.95
N ALA A 622 3.76 -9.44 -22.76
CA ALA A 622 5.20 -9.44 -22.55
C ALA A 622 5.61 -10.65 -21.69
N VAL A 623 6.83 -11.14 -21.88
CA VAL A 623 7.30 -12.34 -21.19
C VAL A 623 8.60 -12.04 -20.46
N VAL A 624 8.66 -12.34 -19.18
CA VAL A 624 9.86 -12.38 -18.36
C VAL A 624 10.36 -13.83 -18.33
N GLY A 625 11.51 -14.09 -18.92
CA GLY A 625 12.06 -15.43 -19.18
C GLY A 625 11.78 -15.88 -20.61
N SER A 626 12.51 -16.90 -21.09
CA SER A 626 12.47 -17.35 -22.49
C SER A 626 12.23 -18.86 -22.65
N THR A 627 12.13 -19.62 -21.57
CA THR A 627 12.04 -21.10 -21.64
C THR A 627 11.01 -21.66 -20.66
N GLY A 628 10.48 -22.83 -21.00
CA GLY A 628 9.61 -23.61 -20.12
C GLY A 628 8.15 -23.19 -20.18
N ARG A 629 7.46 -23.36 -19.04
CA ARG A 629 6.02 -23.06 -18.92
C ARG A 629 5.79 -21.78 -18.13
N VAL A 630 4.68 -21.11 -18.39
CA VAL A 630 4.23 -19.92 -17.67
C VAL A 630 4.01 -20.29 -16.19
N LYS A 631 4.73 -19.61 -15.30
CA LYS A 631 4.60 -19.75 -13.84
C LYS A 631 3.50 -18.87 -13.26
N THR A 632 3.49 -17.61 -13.70
CA THR A 632 2.51 -16.61 -13.25
C THR A 632 2.10 -15.71 -14.39
N GLN A 633 0.91 -15.13 -14.27
CA GLN A 633 0.41 -14.05 -15.12
C GLN A 633 0.09 -12.83 -14.25
N SER A 634 0.40 -11.62 -14.72
CA SER A 634 0.30 -10.37 -13.93
C SER A 634 -1.11 -10.05 -13.48
N VAL A 635 -2.12 -10.46 -14.24
CA VAL A 635 -3.54 -10.31 -13.90
C VAL A 635 -4.16 -11.69 -13.71
N SER A 636 -4.94 -11.89 -12.65
CA SER A 636 -5.48 -13.20 -12.30
C SER A 636 -6.46 -13.72 -13.35
N ALA A 637 -6.39 -15.02 -13.65
CA ALA A 637 -7.36 -15.70 -14.49
C ALA A 637 -8.79 -15.53 -13.97
N GLY A 638 -9.74 -15.34 -14.88
CA GLY A 638 -11.15 -15.09 -14.55
C GLY A 638 -11.47 -13.64 -14.18
N SER A 639 -10.49 -12.78 -13.96
CA SER A 639 -10.67 -11.33 -13.85
C SER A 639 -11.00 -10.72 -15.21
N TYR A 640 -11.49 -9.48 -15.22
CA TYR A 640 -11.70 -8.72 -16.44
C TYR A 640 -10.51 -7.77 -16.65
N ALA A 641 -10.05 -7.66 -17.89
CA ALA A 641 -9.04 -6.73 -18.35
C ALA A 641 -9.58 -5.92 -19.53
N LEU A 642 -9.03 -4.73 -19.74
CA LEU A 642 -9.38 -3.94 -20.92
C LEU A 642 -8.71 -4.55 -22.17
N LYS A 643 -9.38 -4.46 -23.34
CA LYS A 643 -8.73 -4.76 -24.61
C LYS A 643 -7.43 -3.95 -24.74
N ASP A 644 -6.42 -4.57 -25.31
CA ASP A 644 -5.05 -4.03 -25.45
C ASP A 644 -4.28 -3.81 -24.15
N GLN A 645 -4.80 -4.25 -22.99
CA GLN A 645 -4.06 -4.26 -21.73
C GLN A 645 -2.86 -5.20 -21.82
N LEU A 646 -1.70 -4.75 -21.33
CA LEU A 646 -0.47 -5.55 -21.31
C LEU A 646 -0.50 -6.57 -20.15
N ILE A 647 -0.40 -7.84 -20.48
CA ILE A 647 -0.27 -8.95 -19.54
C ILE A 647 1.19 -9.42 -19.50
N ILE A 648 1.82 -9.37 -18.36
CA ILE A 648 3.18 -9.87 -18.17
C ILE A 648 3.10 -11.34 -17.72
N LEU A 649 3.76 -12.22 -18.45
CA LEU A 649 3.92 -13.63 -18.12
C LEU A 649 5.32 -13.88 -17.58
N LYS A 650 5.44 -14.63 -16.49
CA LYS A 650 6.75 -15.08 -15.98
C LYS A 650 6.98 -16.55 -16.33
N ALA A 651 8.15 -16.83 -16.87
CA ALA A 651 8.63 -18.17 -17.21
C ALA A 651 10.08 -18.39 -16.69
N ASN A 652 10.76 -19.42 -17.14
CA ASN A 652 12.18 -19.65 -16.84
C ASN A 652 13.09 -19.06 -17.95
N GLY A 653 14.39 -19.02 -17.67
CA GLY A 653 15.42 -18.64 -18.65
C GLY A 653 15.77 -17.17 -18.63
N LYS A 654 16.51 -16.75 -19.64
CA LYS A 654 16.97 -15.38 -19.81
C LYS A 654 15.82 -14.49 -20.20
N THR A 655 15.81 -13.24 -19.73
CA THR A 655 14.81 -12.27 -20.13
C THR A 655 15.31 -11.51 -21.36
N LEU A 656 14.49 -11.49 -22.38
CA LEU A 656 14.75 -10.75 -23.62
C LEU A 656 13.89 -9.48 -23.62
N LEU A 657 14.51 -8.35 -23.95
CA LEU A 657 13.81 -7.07 -24.02
C LEU A 657 12.72 -7.12 -25.09
N PRO A 658 11.46 -6.81 -24.78
CA PRO A 658 10.41 -6.72 -25.81
C PRO A 658 10.56 -5.45 -26.64
N ASN A 659 9.85 -5.38 -27.76
CA ASN A 659 9.57 -4.11 -28.40
C ASN A 659 8.55 -3.35 -27.55
N MET A 660 8.97 -2.21 -26.97
CA MET A 660 8.16 -1.37 -26.09
C MET A 660 7.50 -0.21 -26.85
N ASP A 661 7.60 -0.15 -28.18
CA ASP A 661 6.91 0.88 -28.96
C ASP A 661 5.40 0.88 -28.68
N GLY A 662 4.84 2.06 -28.43
CA GLY A 662 3.44 2.25 -28.03
C GLY A 662 3.09 1.86 -26.59
N TRP A 663 4.06 1.41 -25.78
CA TRP A 663 3.79 1.18 -24.36
C TRP A 663 3.67 2.49 -23.60
N SER A 664 2.79 2.51 -22.62
CA SER A 664 2.77 3.58 -21.62
C SER A 664 4.00 3.51 -20.71
N LEU A 665 4.35 4.63 -20.10
CA LEU A 665 5.43 4.66 -19.11
C LEU A 665 5.17 3.65 -17.95
N ALA A 666 3.93 3.52 -17.49
CA ALA A 666 3.53 2.57 -16.45
C ALA A 666 3.81 1.12 -16.85
N GLU A 667 3.50 0.74 -18.10
CA GLU A 667 3.76 -0.61 -18.62
C GLU A 667 5.26 -0.91 -18.68
N ALA A 668 6.05 0.05 -19.12
CA ALA A 668 7.51 -0.10 -19.20
C ALA A 668 8.14 -0.19 -17.79
N GLN A 669 7.71 0.66 -16.88
CA GLN A 669 8.18 0.65 -15.50
C GLN A 669 7.85 -0.68 -14.80
N ARG A 670 6.63 -1.18 -14.98
CA ARG A 670 6.22 -2.47 -14.45
C ARG A 670 7.07 -3.62 -15.02
N TYR A 671 7.31 -3.63 -16.34
CA TYR A 671 8.16 -4.65 -16.95
C TYR A 671 9.61 -4.55 -16.45
N ALA A 672 10.15 -3.33 -16.30
CA ALA A 672 11.47 -3.09 -15.74
C ALA A 672 11.60 -3.61 -14.30
N ASN A 673 10.58 -3.34 -13.47
CA ASN A 673 10.55 -3.83 -12.08
C ASN A 673 10.53 -5.37 -12.01
N GLU A 674 9.78 -6.03 -12.90
CA GLU A 674 9.68 -7.49 -12.97
C GLU A 674 10.97 -8.17 -13.48
N THR A 675 11.79 -7.46 -14.20
CA THR A 675 13.06 -7.93 -14.80
C THR A 675 14.29 -7.43 -14.07
N GLY A 676 14.15 -6.34 -13.30
CA GLY A 676 15.22 -5.72 -12.50
C GLY A 676 16.14 -4.79 -13.28
N PHE A 677 15.94 -4.54 -14.57
CA PHE A 677 16.78 -3.58 -15.30
C PHE A 677 16.44 -2.14 -14.96
N ASN A 678 17.39 -1.23 -15.17
CA ASN A 678 17.25 0.19 -14.85
C ASN A 678 16.62 0.91 -16.05
N LEU A 679 15.38 1.41 -15.90
CA LEU A 679 14.67 2.18 -16.91
C LEU A 679 14.98 3.67 -16.74
N LYS A 680 15.50 4.30 -17.81
CA LYS A 680 15.62 5.77 -17.91
C LYS A 680 14.60 6.30 -18.91
N THR A 681 13.93 7.39 -18.55
CA THR A 681 12.83 7.95 -19.34
C THR A 681 13.12 9.38 -19.75
N ASP A 682 12.76 9.73 -20.97
CA ASP A 682 12.78 11.09 -21.49
C ASP A 682 11.43 11.39 -22.16
N GLY A 683 10.80 12.50 -21.79
CA GLY A 683 9.47 12.89 -22.28
C GLY A 683 8.30 12.31 -21.49
N THR A 684 7.09 12.40 -22.08
CA THR A 684 5.81 11.93 -21.52
C THR A 684 4.93 11.27 -22.57
N GLY A 685 3.99 10.41 -22.13
CA GLY A 685 3.05 9.75 -23.01
C GLY A 685 3.43 8.29 -23.29
N PHE A 686 3.57 7.95 -24.56
CA PHE A 686 3.85 6.57 -25.01
C PHE A 686 5.28 6.46 -25.55
N ILE A 687 5.90 5.32 -25.34
CA ILE A 687 7.24 5.03 -25.85
C ILE A 687 7.22 5.04 -27.39
N THR A 688 8.13 5.81 -27.96
CA THR A 688 8.35 5.89 -29.42
C THR A 688 9.73 5.37 -29.84
N LYS A 689 10.65 5.24 -28.85
CA LYS A 689 12.00 4.74 -29.12
C LYS A 689 12.61 4.13 -27.84
N GLN A 690 13.39 3.09 -28.00
CA GLN A 690 14.17 2.44 -26.94
C GLN A 690 15.64 2.33 -27.34
N SER A 691 16.54 2.46 -26.35
CA SER A 691 18.01 2.49 -26.59
C SER A 691 18.63 1.14 -26.88
N MET A 692 17.97 0.05 -26.50
CA MET A 692 18.38 -1.33 -26.77
C MET A 692 17.36 -1.98 -27.72
N GLU A 693 17.83 -2.78 -28.66
CA GLU A 693 16.95 -3.48 -29.61
C GLU A 693 16.14 -4.60 -28.91
N ALA A 694 14.92 -4.81 -29.42
CA ALA A 694 14.09 -5.93 -28.99
C ALA A 694 14.81 -7.28 -29.27
N GLY A 695 14.72 -8.21 -28.33
CA GLY A 695 15.40 -9.51 -28.39
C GLY A 695 16.76 -9.54 -27.70
N GLN A 696 17.34 -8.41 -27.31
CA GLN A 696 18.58 -8.39 -26.51
C GLN A 696 18.30 -8.85 -25.07
N GLU A 697 19.28 -9.54 -24.47
CA GLU A 697 19.18 -10.00 -23.08
C GLU A 697 19.29 -8.82 -22.12
N VAL A 698 18.36 -8.74 -21.16
CA VAL A 698 18.36 -7.75 -20.07
C VAL A 698 18.40 -8.41 -18.70
N ASN A 699 19.06 -7.76 -17.75
CA ASN A 699 19.21 -8.19 -16.37
C ASN A 699 19.34 -6.95 -15.44
N GLY A 700 19.53 -7.17 -14.14
CA GLY A 700 19.63 -6.10 -13.14
C GLY A 700 20.77 -5.08 -13.34
N GLN A 701 21.72 -5.32 -14.24
CA GLN A 701 22.80 -4.39 -14.57
C GLN A 701 22.51 -3.61 -15.88
N SER A 702 21.50 -4.00 -16.64
CA SER A 702 21.14 -3.36 -17.91
C SER A 702 20.50 -2.00 -17.66
N VAL A 703 20.85 -1.01 -18.48
CA VAL A 703 20.22 0.31 -18.49
C VAL A 703 19.52 0.48 -19.84
N VAL A 704 18.20 0.64 -19.80
CA VAL A 704 17.37 0.86 -20.99
C VAL A 704 16.80 2.27 -20.93
N SER A 705 17.13 3.12 -21.90
CA SER A 705 16.54 4.45 -22.02
C SER A 705 15.40 4.42 -23.03
N VAL A 706 14.30 5.11 -22.73
CA VAL A 706 13.13 5.25 -23.62
C VAL A 706 12.75 6.69 -23.81
N GLU A 707 12.39 7.05 -25.05
CA GLU A 707 11.82 8.34 -25.40
C GLU A 707 10.30 8.20 -25.47
N LEU A 708 9.58 9.12 -24.79
CA LEU A 708 8.12 9.13 -24.76
C LEU A 708 7.58 10.38 -25.48
N LYS A 709 6.46 10.21 -26.21
CA LYS A 709 5.72 11.31 -26.82
C LYS A 709 4.23 11.16 -26.54
N GLU A 710 3.55 12.28 -26.41
CA GLU A 710 2.09 12.28 -26.34
C GLU A 710 1.50 11.78 -27.67
N LYS A 711 0.42 11.01 -27.58
CA LYS A 711 -0.28 10.53 -28.78
C LYS A 711 -1.02 11.74 -29.36
N GLU A 712 -0.72 12.09 -30.64
CA GLU A 712 -1.44 13.12 -31.40
C GLU A 712 -2.94 12.82 -31.53
#